data_7a2c19d45000cf942ca29e2cfbb440f4
#
_entry.id   7a2c19d45000cf942ca29e2cfbb440f4
#
_cell.length_a   1.000
_cell.length_b   1.000
_cell.length_c   1.000
_cell.angle_alpha   90.00
_cell.angle_beta   90.00
_cell.angle_gamma   90.00
#
_symmetry.space_group_name_H-M   'P 1'
#
loop_
_entity.id
_entity.type
_entity.pdbx_description
1 polymer ?
#
loop_
_entity_poly.entity_id
_entity_poly.type
_entity_poly.pdbx_seq_one_letter_code
_entity_poly.pdbx_strand_id
1 'polypeptide(L)'
;MKILNLFIVSIVLLLLMPVKILAQKQVVKGRVVLCNALQQTEALPYANIALIQLPDSTFVTGAVSDEQGKFICSFSRKKNHSYLFKVSYTGCSPVFKTITSQSDTVRLGTIKLKENALHLKEIVVVAPLKAMEQKGDTTIYNVDAYPTPEGSYLQELVKRIPGLTYDSKEKTITYNGYTIKEITVNGKDFFKGNQQVVLENLPVKFVSQLKVYDKPTKQEEATGMKSAEKNYVLDLQTKKEVNNAILLSAEGGYGTHKRRDINGKIMRFNEAGDNFMINGQSTNRHYTTPYDKNISNTIGANITKVKDQFEISGNVSFSNDRVGNESSSYSEQYMTTGNQYAISESNRLSKGNRFNGNVDFKWDIDSLTMFNISGWFNSNRNNSDDHNREATFDTNPEVSTQNPFDRFEEIDPATYINDSKRQSKEQSQYSNYNINTSITRRLNKKGNNISFSFSTAQNQNKSKTYTLSSTRYFRLSDIAGKDSVLSLNQYQYAPGKEQNYTLNLAYTQVLTKESRLQVSYGFNANKEHLNSNTYNLGAPDDKNIPIGILPEGYEAGNIDSLANRSNSLTSGHNLALQFTYNGEVWGIRSSLTTTFQKRSINEYTGRHQADTTINSIEWQPNLTLTYHKGDNYAMISYNGGTSQPMLRDLIAPTDYSSPLNITRSNPNLRASYSNYIYAMFNNFRKGIMVGMSWNQQINSVTRATIYNTETGGRETFPVNINGNWGLSGNASYDKRFNFFRIYLTGAGNFNQNVSLINEGYDNQMPQQSKTHTTGLNSDLRLSYLPSWGNIELNGKWTFYQSKNSLQNRNTYTRIYTLGLDSSINLPWDFIFKTDANYRFRNGTGISGDDENEILWNMKLSWKFLKEKQAELSVYWADILSQRKNLSRSATSTGFYEYYERQLKGYFMVSLKYELNNMN
;
A
#
# COMPACT_ATOMS: atom_id res chain seq x y z
N MET A 1 -22.54 20.93 25.55
CA MET A 1 -23.12 20.40 24.32
C MET A 1 -23.97 21.34 23.47
N LYS A 2 -24.77 22.26 24.02
CA LYS A 2 -25.57 23.20 23.18
C LYS A 2 -24.78 24.33 22.52
N ILE A 3 -23.64 24.75 23.02
CA ILE A 3 -22.79 25.82 22.48
C ILE A 3 -21.90 25.32 21.34
N LEU A 4 -21.48 24.05 21.35
CA LEU A 4 -20.67 23.44 20.29
C LEU A 4 -21.45 23.21 18.99
N ASN A 5 -22.76 22.90 19.11
CA ASN A 5 -23.63 22.73 17.95
C ASN A 5 -23.97 24.08 17.26
N LEU A 6 -24.00 25.19 18.00
CA LEU A 6 -24.22 26.52 17.40
C LEU A 6 -22.97 26.99 16.62
N PHE A 7 -21.79 26.63 17.07
CA PHE A 7 -20.51 27.00 16.42
C PHE A 7 -20.30 26.27 15.10
N ILE A 8 -20.65 24.96 15.05
CA ILE A 8 -20.56 24.16 13.83
C ILE A 8 -21.57 24.62 12.78
N VAL A 9 -22.80 24.95 13.17
CA VAL A 9 -23.82 25.46 12.26
C VAL A 9 -23.44 26.85 11.71
N SER A 10 -22.82 27.73 12.53
CA SER A 10 -22.37 29.04 12.08
C SER A 10 -21.20 28.97 11.08
N ILE A 11 -20.30 28.03 11.24
CA ILE A 11 -19.17 27.81 10.28
C ILE A 11 -19.69 27.27 8.95
N VAL A 12 -20.68 26.38 8.97
CA VAL A 12 -21.26 25.81 7.74
C VAL A 12 -22.08 26.88 6.98
N LEU A 13 -22.74 27.80 7.68
CA LEU A 13 -23.48 28.90 7.04
C LEU A 13 -22.57 30.00 6.43
N LEU A 14 -21.37 30.22 6.98
CA LEU A 14 -20.43 31.23 6.44
C LEU A 14 -19.71 30.75 5.15
N LEU A 15 -19.69 29.47 4.87
CA LEU A 15 -19.07 28.86 3.67
C LEU A 15 -20.02 28.81 2.45
N LEU A 16 -21.28 29.21 2.58
CA LEU A 16 -22.31 29.05 1.54
C LEU A 16 -22.67 30.32 0.78
N MET A 17 -21.92 31.42 0.92
CA MET A 17 -22.21 32.62 0.13
C MET A 17 -21.51 32.63 -1.22
N PRO A 18 -22.22 32.54 -2.36
CA PRO A 18 -21.61 32.65 -3.67
C PRO A 18 -21.36 34.15 -4.00
N VAL A 19 -20.10 34.53 -4.09
CA VAL A 19 -19.71 35.81 -4.67
C VAL A 19 -19.87 35.74 -6.19
N LYS A 20 -20.94 36.30 -6.72
CA LYS A 20 -21.09 36.49 -8.15
C LYS A 20 -20.23 37.67 -8.60
N ILE A 21 -19.11 37.41 -9.23
CA ILE A 21 -18.34 38.39 -10.00
C ILE A 21 -19.00 38.47 -11.38
N LEU A 22 -19.69 39.55 -11.67
CA LEU A 22 -20.21 39.89 -13.02
C LEU A 22 -19.02 40.25 -13.92
N ALA A 23 -18.59 39.34 -14.74
CA ALA A 23 -17.59 39.60 -15.79
C ALA A 23 -18.31 40.27 -16.99
N GLN A 24 -17.92 41.50 -17.31
CA GLN A 24 -18.42 42.21 -18.49
C GLN A 24 -17.98 41.53 -19.78
N LYS A 25 -18.93 41.07 -20.59
CA LYS A 25 -18.64 40.43 -21.90
C LYS A 25 -18.36 41.52 -22.95
N GLN A 26 -17.23 41.44 -23.62
CA GLN A 26 -16.85 42.30 -24.75
C GLN A 26 -16.88 41.53 -26.04
N VAL A 27 -17.42 42.08 -27.12
CA VAL A 27 -17.48 41.49 -28.45
C VAL A 27 -16.59 42.27 -29.41
N VAL A 28 -15.76 41.58 -30.14
CA VAL A 28 -14.87 42.17 -31.13
C VAL A 28 -15.22 41.64 -32.52
N LYS A 29 -15.36 42.56 -33.50
CA LYS A 29 -15.74 42.25 -34.88
C LYS A 29 -14.75 42.88 -35.86
N GLY A 30 -14.50 42.21 -36.96
CA GLY A 30 -13.64 42.71 -38.02
C GLY A 30 -13.78 41.93 -39.30
N ARG A 31 -13.03 42.34 -40.32
CA ARG A 31 -12.90 41.64 -41.59
C ARG A 31 -11.45 41.47 -41.95
N VAL A 32 -11.05 40.26 -42.39
CA VAL A 32 -9.70 39.95 -42.82
C VAL A 32 -9.68 39.90 -44.35
N VAL A 33 -8.70 40.53 -44.97
CA VAL A 33 -8.47 40.50 -46.42
C VAL A 33 -7.02 40.20 -46.73
N LEU A 34 -6.79 39.45 -47.79
CA LEU A 34 -5.47 39.20 -48.37
C LEU A 34 -5.10 40.42 -49.25
N CYS A 35 -3.90 40.90 -49.09
CA CYS A 35 -3.33 41.93 -49.96
C CYS A 35 -2.16 41.28 -50.75
N ASN A 36 -2.36 41.08 -52.04
CA ASN A 36 -1.34 40.54 -52.94
C ASN A 36 -0.28 41.59 -53.25
N ALA A 37 0.77 41.18 -53.98
CA ALA A 37 1.88 42.05 -54.39
C ALA A 37 1.44 43.25 -55.27
N LEU A 38 0.26 43.19 -55.95
CA LEU A 38 -0.32 44.23 -56.72
C LEU A 38 -1.28 45.16 -55.99
N GLN A 39 -1.31 45.06 -54.61
CA GLN A 39 -2.20 45.84 -53.72
C GLN A 39 -3.71 45.57 -53.89
N GLN A 40 -4.11 44.54 -54.61
CA GLN A 40 -5.50 44.11 -54.69
C GLN A 40 -5.88 43.38 -53.41
N THR A 41 -7.11 43.58 -52.95
CA THR A 41 -7.61 43.00 -51.67
C THR A 41 -8.74 42.02 -51.96
N GLU A 42 -8.59 40.78 -51.55
CA GLU A 42 -9.65 39.76 -51.57
C GLU A 42 -10.05 39.36 -50.14
N ALA A 43 -11.31 38.96 -49.94
CA ALA A 43 -11.74 38.42 -48.67
C ALA A 43 -10.92 37.17 -48.33
N LEU A 44 -10.38 37.08 -47.12
CA LEU A 44 -9.58 35.94 -46.68
C LEU A 44 -10.39 35.07 -45.74
N PRO A 45 -10.94 33.93 -46.23
CA PRO A 45 -11.63 32.96 -45.40
C PRO A 45 -10.65 32.16 -44.53
N TYR A 46 -11.16 31.66 -43.42
CA TYR A 46 -10.44 30.74 -42.51
C TYR A 46 -9.13 31.32 -41.93
N ALA A 47 -8.96 32.63 -41.86
CA ALA A 47 -7.85 33.24 -41.14
C ALA A 47 -8.02 33.04 -39.63
N ASN A 48 -6.94 32.67 -38.96
CA ASN A 48 -6.93 32.45 -37.55
C ASN A 48 -6.83 33.77 -36.79
N ILE A 49 -7.75 33.98 -35.86
CA ILE A 49 -7.81 35.13 -34.96
C ILE A 49 -7.62 34.66 -33.56
N ALA A 50 -6.58 35.13 -32.87
CA ALA A 50 -6.30 34.81 -31.44
C ALA A 50 -6.30 36.09 -30.61
N LEU A 51 -6.99 36.07 -29.52
CA LEU A 51 -6.95 37.10 -28.47
C LEU A 51 -6.00 36.68 -27.36
N ILE A 52 -5.02 37.51 -27.07
CA ILE A 52 -3.95 37.27 -26.08
C ILE A 52 -4.01 38.36 -25.04
N GLN A 53 -3.94 37.97 -23.76
CA GLN A 53 -3.88 38.88 -22.62
C GLN A 53 -2.41 39.25 -22.34
N LEU A 54 -2.17 40.55 -22.11
CA LEU A 54 -0.83 41.06 -21.78
C LEU A 54 -0.77 41.43 -20.27
N PRO A 55 0.42 41.39 -19.64
CA PRO A 55 1.75 41.16 -20.22
C PRO A 55 2.18 39.69 -20.35
N ASP A 56 1.44 38.74 -19.78
CA ASP A 56 1.75 37.32 -19.67
C ASP A 56 1.53 36.52 -20.98
N SER A 57 1.04 37.17 -22.02
CA SER A 57 0.75 36.61 -23.35
C SER A 57 -0.16 35.35 -23.31
N THR A 58 -1.05 35.27 -22.35
CA THR A 58 -2.00 34.16 -22.20
C THR A 58 -3.09 34.22 -23.25
N PHE A 59 -3.36 33.08 -23.92
CA PHE A 59 -4.47 32.94 -24.86
C PHE A 59 -5.80 33.01 -24.13
N VAL A 60 -6.69 33.90 -24.55
CA VAL A 60 -8.01 34.12 -23.95
C VAL A 60 -9.12 33.43 -24.73
N THR A 61 -9.15 33.65 -26.03
CA THR A 61 -10.14 33.06 -26.93
C THR A 61 -9.68 33.23 -28.36
N GLY A 62 -10.34 32.57 -29.31
CA GLY A 62 -10.05 32.69 -30.75
C GLY A 62 -11.30 32.59 -31.59
N ALA A 63 -11.15 32.99 -32.88
CA ALA A 63 -12.16 32.83 -33.90
C ALA A 63 -11.49 32.54 -35.24
N VAL A 64 -12.29 32.15 -36.22
CA VAL A 64 -11.85 31.99 -37.61
C VAL A 64 -12.72 32.87 -38.49
N SER A 65 -12.17 33.49 -39.54
CA SER A 65 -12.95 34.29 -40.47
C SER A 65 -13.84 33.41 -41.35
N ASP A 66 -15.04 33.90 -41.63
CA ASP A 66 -15.98 33.26 -42.57
C ASP A 66 -15.56 33.43 -44.04
N GLU A 67 -16.38 32.91 -44.94
CA GLU A 67 -16.12 32.96 -46.39
C GLU A 67 -15.98 34.38 -46.94
N GLN A 68 -16.58 35.38 -46.31
CA GLN A 68 -16.47 36.80 -46.63
C GLN A 68 -15.35 37.51 -45.86
N GLY A 69 -14.55 36.75 -45.11
CA GLY A 69 -13.46 37.27 -44.33
C GLY A 69 -13.89 37.93 -43.01
N LYS A 70 -15.16 37.87 -42.62
CA LYS A 70 -15.64 38.46 -41.37
C LYS A 70 -15.40 37.54 -40.19
N PHE A 71 -15.15 38.11 -39.02
CA PHE A 71 -15.04 37.35 -37.74
C PHE A 71 -15.73 38.09 -36.62
N ILE A 72 -16.16 37.29 -35.64
CA ILE A 72 -16.75 37.76 -34.37
C ILE A 72 -16.12 36.95 -33.24
N CYS A 73 -15.60 37.63 -32.22
CA CYS A 73 -14.98 37.02 -31.09
C CYS A 73 -15.51 37.68 -29.82
N SER A 74 -15.85 36.87 -28.82
CA SER A 74 -16.38 37.38 -27.54
C SER A 74 -15.58 36.86 -26.37
N PHE A 75 -15.32 37.71 -25.37
CA PHE A 75 -14.57 37.33 -24.17
C PHE A 75 -15.01 38.16 -22.96
N SER A 76 -14.66 37.68 -21.78
CA SER A 76 -14.88 38.39 -20.52
C SER A 76 -13.64 39.19 -20.16
N ARG A 77 -13.74 40.51 -20.16
CA ARG A 77 -12.62 41.39 -19.86
C ARG A 77 -12.33 41.45 -18.37
N LYS A 78 -11.04 41.33 -18.01
CA LYS A 78 -10.55 41.56 -16.65
C LYS A 78 -10.10 43.04 -16.51
N LYS A 79 -10.38 43.64 -15.37
CA LYS A 79 -9.88 45.01 -15.06
C LYS A 79 -8.35 45.01 -15.02
N ASN A 80 -7.75 46.09 -15.51
CA ASN A 80 -6.31 46.32 -15.54
C ASN A 80 -5.49 45.36 -16.42
N HIS A 81 -6.08 44.74 -17.43
CA HIS A 81 -5.34 43.94 -18.42
C HIS A 81 -5.50 44.53 -19.82
N SER A 82 -4.43 44.54 -20.57
CA SER A 82 -4.41 44.86 -22.00
C SER A 82 -4.55 43.60 -22.82
N TYR A 83 -5.14 43.73 -24.01
CA TYR A 83 -5.38 42.60 -24.91
C TYR A 83 -4.83 42.88 -26.27
N LEU A 84 -4.22 41.84 -26.89
CA LEU A 84 -3.62 41.87 -28.20
C LEU A 84 -4.36 40.88 -29.12
N PHE A 85 -4.86 41.38 -30.23
CA PHE A 85 -5.38 40.56 -31.34
C PHE A 85 -4.26 40.18 -32.28
N LYS A 86 -4.05 38.90 -32.49
CA LYS A 86 -3.18 38.34 -33.52
C LYS A 86 -4.04 37.75 -34.62
N VAL A 87 -3.91 38.26 -35.82
CA VAL A 87 -4.55 37.70 -37.00
C VAL A 87 -3.47 37.07 -37.88
N SER A 88 -3.64 35.80 -38.26
CA SER A 88 -2.64 35.03 -39.00
C SER A 88 -3.29 34.09 -40.01
N TYR A 89 -2.58 33.84 -41.10
CA TYR A 89 -2.95 32.89 -42.11
C TYR A 89 -1.66 32.30 -42.70
N THR A 90 -1.71 31.04 -43.12
CA THR A 90 -0.53 30.35 -43.69
C THR A 90 -0.04 31.07 -44.95
N GLY A 91 1.25 31.38 -45.00
CA GLY A 91 1.84 32.13 -46.10
C GLY A 91 1.71 33.66 -46.03
N CYS A 92 1.17 34.21 -44.94
CA CYS A 92 1.01 35.64 -44.70
C CYS A 92 1.75 36.12 -43.46
N SER A 93 2.21 37.35 -43.46
CA SER A 93 2.75 38.00 -42.27
C SER A 93 1.64 38.27 -41.27
N PRO A 94 1.77 37.83 -40.01
CA PRO A 94 0.73 38.03 -38.97
C PRO A 94 0.60 39.52 -38.62
N VAL A 95 -0.63 39.97 -38.41
CA VAL A 95 -0.93 41.33 -37.97
C VAL A 95 -1.38 41.32 -36.54
N PHE A 96 -0.84 42.27 -35.76
CA PHE A 96 -1.17 42.44 -34.35
C PHE A 96 -1.93 43.77 -34.13
N LYS A 97 -3.02 43.74 -33.36
CA LYS A 97 -3.76 44.94 -32.96
C LYS A 97 -4.09 44.92 -31.48
N THR A 98 -3.70 45.95 -30.77
CA THR A 98 -4.01 46.12 -29.36
C THR A 98 -5.44 46.63 -29.17
N ILE A 99 -6.19 46.08 -28.25
CA ILE A 99 -7.53 46.58 -27.88
C ILE A 99 -7.35 47.51 -26.70
N THR A 100 -7.61 48.81 -26.97
CA THR A 100 -7.62 49.89 -25.95
C THR A 100 -9.04 50.31 -25.53
N SER A 101 -10.03 50.11 -26.42
CA SER A 101 -11.43 50.52 -26.20
C SER A 101 -12.10 49.72 -25.10
N GLN A 102 -12.86 50.40 -24.24
CA GLN A 102 -13.64 49.80 -23.17
C GLN A 102 -15.12 49.57 -23.54
N SER A 103 -15.54 49.83 -24.75
CA SER A 103 -16.91 49.63 -25.22
C SER A 103 -17.27 48.13 -25.28
N ASP A 104 -18.52 47.77 -25.10
CA ASP A 104 -19.04 46.40 -25.16
C ASP A 104 -18.83 45.74 -26.56
N THR A 105 -18.73 46.57 -27.60
CA THR A 105 -18.45 46.13 -28.98
C THR A 105 -17.31 46.93 -29.57
N VAL A 106 -16.23 46.24 -29.95
CA VAL A 106 -15.04 46.79 -30.62
C VAL A 106 -15.06 46.38 -32.08
N ARG A 107 -15.04 47.37 -32.98
CA ARG A 107 -14.91 47.14 -34.42
C ARG A 107 -13.46 47.39 -34.87
N LEU A 108 -12.73 46.33 -35.23
CA LEU A 108 -11.34 46.45 -35.67
C LEU A 108 -11.18 46.89 -37.14
N GLY A 109 -12.30 47.01 -37.87
CA GLY A 109 -12.28 47.34 -39.31
C GLY A 109 -11.74 46.25 -40.19
N THR A 110 -11.20 46.60 -41.33
CA THR A 110 -10.57 45.67 -42.27
C THR A 110 -9.10 45.49 -41.91
N ILE A 111 -8.67 44.22 -41.70
CA ILE A 111 -7.30 43.82 -41.38
C ILE A 111 -6.72 43.24 -42.65
N LYS A 112 -5.65 43.84 -43.18
CA LYS A 112 -4.98 43.42 -44.37
C LYS A 112 -3.79 42.51 -44.00
N LEU A 113 -3.80 41.26 -44.48
CA LEU A 113 -2.67 40.36 -44.39
C LEU A 113 -1.90 40.42 -45.69
N LYS A 114 -0.58 40.59 -45.65
CA LYS A 114 0.31 40.60 -46.81
C LYS A 114 0.92 39.21 -47.01
N GLU A 115 0.94 38.74 -48.25
CA GLU A 115 1.69 37.54 -48.62
C GLU A 115 3.16 37.70 -48.28
N ASN A 116 3.72 36.70 -47.63
CA ASN A 116 5.13 36.64 -47.29
C ASN A 116 5.71 35.35 -47.86
N ALA A 117 6.37 35.47 -49.03
CA ALA A 117 7.01 34.36 -49.72
C ALA A 117 8.37 33.94 -49.10
N LEU A 118 8.66 34.33 -47.87
CA LEU A 118 9.88 33.92 -47.21
C LEU A 118 9.78 32.47 -46.69
N HIS A 119 10.79 31.67 -47.03
CA HIS A 119 11.00 30.34 -46.47
C HIS A 119 10.75 30.33 -44.94
N LEU A 120 9.80 29.55 -44.51
CA LEU A 120 9.51 29.30 -43.10
C LEU A 120 10.77 28.70 -42.44
N LYS A 121 11.56 29.51 -41.74
CA LYS A 121 12.34 28.99 -40.65
C LYS A 121 11.34 28.50 -39.65
N GLU A 122 11.47 27.26 -39.25
CA GLU A 122 10.67 26.63 -38.18
C GLU A 122 10.60 27.55 -36.96
N ILE A 123 9.48 28.25 -36.78
CA ILE A 123 9.25 29.01 -35.56
C ILE A 123 8.74 28.00 -34.56
N VAL A 124 9.62 27.48 -33.71
CA VAL A 124 9.25 26.75 -32.52
C VAL A 124 8.53 27.76 -31.62
N VAL A 125 7.22 27.76 -31.66
CA VAL A 125 6.41 28.47 -30.67
C VAL A 125 6.53 27.66 -29.37
N VAL A 126 7.49 28.02 -28.53
CA VAL A 126 7.59 27.53 -27.16
C VAL A 126 6.46 28.20 -26.40
N ALA A 127 5.24 27.63 -26.48
CA ALA A 127 4.22 27.91 -25.48
C ALA A 127 4.80 27.48 -24.12
N PRO A 128 4.68 28.28 -23.06
CA PRO A 128 5.15 27.83 -21.74
C PRO A 128 4.42 26.53 -21.42
N LEU A 129 5.18 25.45 -21.34
CA LEU A 129 4.69 24.12 -21.04
C LEU A 129 3.99 24.18 -19.70
N LYS A 130 2.69 23.92 -19.67
CA LYS A 130 1.97 23.78 -18.40
C LYS A 130 2.60 22.63 -17.63
N ALA A 131 3.16 22.92 -16.48
CA ALA A 131 3.79 21.92 -15.64
C ALA A 131 2.80 20.81 -15.22
N MET A 132 1.54 21.21 -14.96
CA MET A 132 0.46 20.32 -14.57
C MET A 132 -0.85 20.75 -15.24
N GLU A 133 -1.60 19.78 -15.72
CA GLU A 133 -2.92 19.98 -16.32
C GLU A 133 -3.89 18.92 -15.76
N GLN A 134 -5.12 19.36 -15.44
CA GLN A 134 -6.20 18.46 -15.03
C GLN A 134 -7.17 18.29 -16.22
N LYS A 135 -7.37 17.06 -16.68
CA LYS A 135 -8.34 16.70 -17.72
C LYS A 135 -9.32 15.66 -17.14
N GLY A 136 -10.50 16.12 -16.73
CA GLY A 136 -11.46 15.26 -16.04
C GLY A 136 -10.83 14.65 -14.78
N ASP A 137 -10.83 13.32 -14.68
CA ASP A 137 -10.25 12.56 -13.56
C ASP A 137 -8.73 12.37 -13.67
N THR A 138 -8.11 12.81 -14.76
CA THR A 138 -6.68 12.59 -15.03
C THR A 138 -5.86 13.83 -14.74
N THR A 139 -4.86 13.70 -13.88
CA THR A 139 -3.82 14.71 -13.67
C THR A 139 -2.62 14.39 -14.54
N ILE A 140 -2.23 15.32 -15.41
CA ILE A 140 -1.13 15.19 -16.36
C ILE A 140 0.00 16.10 -15.90
N TYR A 141 1.17 15.52 -15.73
CA TYR A 141 2.40 16.24 -15.42
C TYR A 141 3.34 16.19 -16.61
N ASN A 142 3.84 17.34 -17.03
CA ASN A 142 4.86 17.44 -18.08
C ASN A 142 6.23 17.28 -17.43
N VAL A 143 6.96 16.24 -17.84
CA VAL A 143 8.24 15.88 -17.22
C VAL A 143 9.29 17.00 -17.38
N ASP A 144 9.33 17.68 -18.51
CA ASP A 144 10.31 18.72 -18.78
C ASP A 144 10.12 19.97 -17.89
N ALA A 145 8.95 20.13 -17.25
CA ALA A 145 8.69 21.18 -16.27
C ALA A 145 9.23 20.87 -14.87
N TYR A 146 9.70 19.65 -14.64
CA TYR A 146 10.23 19.19 -13.35
C TYR A 146 11.70 18.76 -13.51
N PRO A 147 12.64 19.70 -13.59
CA PRO A 147 14.04 19.38 -13.87
C PRO A 147 14.59 18.41 -12.82
N THR A 148 15.19 17.35 -13.29
CA THR A 148 15.88 16.35 -12.48
C THR A 148 17.38 16.40 -12.78
N PRO A 149 18.24 15.97 -11.86
CA PRO A 149 19.65 15.79 -12.17
C PRO A 149 19.86 14.88 -13.36
N GLU A 150 20.87 15.16 -14.18
CA GLU A 150 21.17 14.35 -15.37
C GLU A 150 21.40 12.89 -14.99
N GLY A 151 20.83 11.98 -15.77
CA GLY A 151 20.89 10.54 -15.53
C GLY A 151 20.04 10.06 -14.36
N SER A 152 19.07 10.86 -13.91
CA SER A 152 18.11 10.47 -12.88
C SER A 152 17.14 9.39 -13.38
N TYR A 153 16.72 8.53 -12.45
CA TYR A 153 15.64 7.57 -12.64
C TYR A 153 14.31 8.13 -12.19
N LEU A 154 13.23 7.45 -12.56
CA LEU A 154 11.85 7.86 -12.34
C LEU A 154 11.55 8.21 -10.87
N GLN A 155 12.14 7.53 -9.89
CA GLN A 155 11.98 7.85 -8.47
C GLN A 155 12.35 9.30 -8.13
N GLU A 156 13.38 9.87 -8.78
CA GLU A 156 13.77 11.26 -8.54
C GLU A 156 12.77 12.25 -9.13
N LEU A 157 12.14 11.89 -10.23
CA LEU A 157 11.06 12.67 -10.81
C LEU A 157 9.82 12.63 -9.92
N VAL A 158 9.43 11.44 -9.43
CA VAL A 158 8.27 11.27 -8.54
C VAL A 158 8.40 12.12 -7.28
N LYS A 159 9.58 12.21 -6.68
CA LYS A 159 9.83 13.09 -5.52
C LYS A 159 9.59 14.58 -5.82
N ARG A 160 9.66 14.99 -7.09
CA ARG A 160 9.53 16.40 -7.54
C ARG A 160 8.14 16.78 -7.97
N ILE A 161 7.27 15.81 -8.21
CA ILE A 161 5.91 16.03 -8.70
C ILE A 161 4.97 16.30 -7.52
N PRO A 162 4.20 17.41 -7.55
CA PRO A 162 3.21 17.70 -6.52
C PRO A 162 2.15 16.60 -6.41
N GLY A 163 1.77 16.25 -5.20
CA GLY A 163 0.78 15.21 -4.91
C GLY A 163 1.32 13.79 -4.96
N LEU A 164 2.48 13.53 -5.57
CA LEU A 164 3.15 12.23 -5.51
C LEU A 164 4.14 12.20 -4.34
N THR A 165 4.12 11.11 -3.59
CA THR A 165 5.10 10.82 -2.53
C THR A 165 5.68 9.44 -2.77
N TYR A 166 7.00 9.32 -2.64
CA TYR A 166 7.69 8.04 -2.70
C TYR A 166 8.32 7.74 -1.35
N ASP A 167 7.90 6.64 -0.75
CA ASP A 167 8.55 6.08 0.44
C ASP A 167 9.66 5.13 0.01
N SER A 168 10.90 5.52 0.29
CA SER A 168 12.07 4.75 -0.11
C SER A 168 12.29 3.49 0.74
N LYS A 169 11.69 3.40 1.93
CA LYS A 169 11.76 2.23 2.82
C LYS A 169 10.73 1.19 2.43
N GLU A 170 9.47 1.62 2.34
CA GLU A 170 8.35 0.76 1.94
C GLU A 170 8.26 0.57 0.42
N LYS A 171 9.03 1.37 -0.36
CA LYS A 171 9.08 1.35 -1.83
C LYS A 171 7.71 1.55 -2.49
N THR A 172 6.87 2.31 -1.84
CA THR A 172 5.51 2.61 -2.27
C THR A 172 5.39 4.04 -2.77
N ILE A 173 4.52 4.24 -3.77
CA ILE A 173 4.12 5.57 -4.23
C ILE A 173 2.72 5.84 -3.71
N THR A 174 2.49 7.05 -3.23
CA THR A 174 1.14 7.53 -2.96
C THR A 174 0.84 8.77 -3.79
N TYR A 175 -0.41 8.91 -4.17
CA TYR A 175 -0.94 10.10 -4.81
C TYR A 175 -2.03 10.69 -3.93
N ASN A 176 -1.78 11.91 -3.39
CA ASN A 176 -2.70 12.56 -2.47
C ASN A 176 -3.14 11.63 -1.32
N GLY A 177 -2.21 10.85 -0.77
CA GLY A 177 -2.47 9.89 0.32
C GLY A 177 -3.02 8.51 -0.11
N TYR A 178 -3.43 8.34 -1.36
CA TYR A 178 -3.82 7.04 -1.89
C TYR A 178 -2.62 6.28 -2.44
N THR A 179 -2.48 5.03 -2.07
CA THR A 179 -1.44 4.18 -2.66
C THR A 179 -1.71 3.96 -4.14
N ILE A 180 -0.72 4.24 -4.98
CA ILE A 180 -0.73 3.86 -6.38
C ILE A 180 -0.50 2.35 -6.45
N LYS A 181 -1.48 1.63 -6.95
CA LYS A 181 -1.45 0.16 -7.03
C LYS A 181 -0.65 -0.33 -8.25
N GLU A 182 -0.56 0.47 -9.31
CA GLU A 182 -0.04 0.03 -10.59
C GLU A 182 0.70 1.17 -11.32
N ILE A 183 1.78 0.82 -12.01
CA ILE A 183 2.45 1.71 -12.97
C ILE A 183 2.25 1.13 -14.36
N THR A 184 1.69 1.94 -15.26
CA THR A 184 1.47 1.58 -16.67
C THR A 184 2.44 2.35 -17.59
N VAL A 185 2.63 1.85 -18.78
CA VAL A 185 3.41 2.54 -19.84
C VAL A 185 2.52 2.70 -21.06
N ASN A 186 2.32 3.95 -21.49
CA ASN A 186 1.43 4.31 -22.61
C ASN A 186 0.02 3.71 -22.46
N GLY A 187 -0.50 3.70 -21.22
CA GLY A 187 -1.82 3.16 -20.88
C GLY A 187 -1.90 1.63 -20.76
N LYS A 188 -0.81 0.92 -20.95
CA LYS A 188 -0.76 -0.54 -20.92
C LYS A 188 -0.10 -1.07 -19.64
N ASP A 189 -0.66 -2.16 -19.13
CA ASP A 189 -0.12 -2.84 -17.95
C ASP A 189 1.17 -3.56 -18.30
N PHE A 190 2.27 -3.14 -17.70
CA PHE A 190 3.56 -3.77 -17.97
C PHE A 190 4.27 -4.27 -16.70
N PHE A 191 4.17 -3.50 -15.62
CA PHE A 191 4.95 -3.75 -14.40
C PHE A 191 4.08 -4.29 -13.26
N LYS A 192 3.13 -5.17 -13.52
CA LYS A 192 2.29 -5.75 -12.47
C LYS A 192 3.14 -6.36 -11.35
N GLY A 193 2.95 -5.83 -10.16
CA GLY A 193 3.59 -6.33 -8.94
C GLY A 193 5.06 -5.93 -8.75
N ASN A 194 5.67 -5.11 -9.63
CA ASN A 194 7.06 -4.70 -9.48
C ASN A 194 7.32 -3.22 -9.80
N GLN A 195 6.63 -2.34 -9.08
CA GLN A 195 6.76 -0.89 -9.23
C GLN A 195 8.19 -0.39 -8.98
N GLN A 196 8.89 -1.03 -8.04
CA GLN A 196 10.26 -0.67 -7.70
C GLN A 196 11.21 -0.72 -8.89
N VAL A 197 11.07 -1.75 -9.72
CA VAL A 197 11.93 -1.90 -10.90
C VAL A 197 11.81 -0.71 -11.83
N VAL A 198 10.59 -0.20 -12.04
CA VAL A 198 10.36 0.98 -12.88
C VAL A 198 10.97 2.23 -12.28
N LEU A 199 10.72 2.44 -10.99
CA LEU A 199 11.16 3.63 -10.27
C LEU A 199 12.67 3.77 -10.19
N GLU A 200 13.34 2.67 -9.96
CA GLU A 200 14.79 2.65 -9.76
C GLU A 200 15.59 2.52 -11.06
N ASN A 201 14.91 2.22 -12.18
CA ASN A 201 15.63 1.79 -13.38
C ASN A 201 15.16 2.43 -14.70
N LEU A 202 14.00 3.07 -14.74
CA LEU A 202 13.58 3.79 -15.94
C LEU A 202 14.16 5.21 -15.91
N PRO A 203 15.05 5.57 -16.86
CA PRO A 203 15.61 6.91 -16.92
C PRO A 203 14.53 7.96 -17.21
N VAL A 204 14.56 9.09 -16.50
CA VAL A 204 13.62 10.19 -16.70
C VAL A 204 13.61 10.69 -18.12
N LYS A 205 14.75 10.69 -18.81
CA LYS A 205 14.88 11.13 -20.22
C LYS A 205 13.96 10.39 -21.19
N PHE A 206 13.45 9.21 -20.84
CA PHE A 206 12.54 8.42 -21.69
C PHE A 206 11.07 8.81 -21.53
N VAL A 207 10.74 9.54 -20.48
CA VAL A 207 9.37 9.90 -20.15
C VAL A 207 9.07 11.32 -20.60
N SER A 208 7.97 11.52 -21.34
CA SER A 208 7.48 12.83 -21.76
C SER A 208 6.46 13.39 -20.77
N GLN A 209 5.55 12.56 -20.30
CA GLN A 209 4.48 12.93 -19.39
C GLN A 209 4.23 11.83 -18.36
N LEU A 210 3.81 12.22 -17.17
CA LEU A 210 3.21 11.34 -16.17
C LEU A 210 1.73 11.67 -16.07
N LYS A 211 0.89 10.64 -16.10
CA LYS A 211 -0.55 10.78 -15.89
C LYS A 211 -0.95 10.00 -14.65
N VAL A 212 -1.70 10.63 -13.77
CA VAL A 212 -2.30 9.96 -12.62
C VAL A 212 -3.81 10.03 -12.77
N TYR A 213 -4.46 8.88 -12.76
CA TYR A 213 -5.90 8.78 -12.89
C TYR A 213 -6.43 7.55 -12.18
N ASP A 214 -7.73 7.60 -11.88
CA ASP A 214 -8.49 6.47 -11.36
C ASP A 214 -8.81 5.52 -12.53
N LYS A 215 -8.02 4.45 -12.65
CA LYS A 215 -8.17 3.47 -13.73
C LYS A 215 -9.36 2.57 -13.44
N PRO A 216 -10.41 2.60 -14.25
CA PRO A 216 -11.49 1.66 -14.06
C PRO A 216 -10.99 0.23 -14.27
N THR A 217 -11.51 -0.69 -13.47
CA THR A 217 -11.31 -2.12 -13.69
C THR A 217 -11.96 -2.52 -15.02
N LYS A 218 -11.52 -3.62 -15.62
CA LYS A 218 -12.09 -4.14 -16.87
C LYS A 218 -13.61 -4.35 -16.76
N GLN A 219 -14.09 -4.74 -15.58
CA GLN A 219 -15.52 -4.89 -15.31
C GLN A 219 -16.24 -3.54 -15.26
N GLU A 220 -15.63 -2.53 -14.64
CA GLU A 220 -16.17 -1.17 -14.61
C GLU A 220 -16.21 -0.54 -16.01
N GLU A 221 -15.17 -0.75 -16.83
CA GLU A 221 -15.17 -0.31 -18.24
C GLU A 221 -16.31 -0.94 -19.04
N ALA A 222 -16.54 -2.24 -18.83
CA ALA A 222 -17.54 -2.97 -19.54
C ALA A 222 -18.97 -2.62 -19.09
N THR A 223 -19.18 -2.48 -17.78
CA THR A 223 -20.51 -2.23 -17.20
C THR A 223 -20.83 -0.74 -17.02
N GLY A 224 -19.81 0.11 -16.97
CA GLY A 224 -19.93 1.51 -16.60
C GLY A 224 -20.26 1.74 -15.10
N MET A 225 -20.26 0.68 -14.28
CA MET A 225 -20.46 0.75 -12.84
C MET A 225 -19.10 0.98 -12.18
N LYS A 226 -18.89 2.15 -11.56
CA LYS A 226 -17.64 2.45 -10.86
C LYS A 226 -17.68 1.93 -9.42
N SER A 227 -16.57 1.37 -8.95
CA SER A 227 -16.35 1.00 -7.56
C SER A 227 -16.28 2.23 -6.66
N ALA A 228 -16.57 2.07 -5.37
CA ALA A 228 -16.33 3.10 -4.37
C ALA A 228 -14.82 3.28 -4.08
N GLU A 229 -14.04 2.21 -4.22
CA GLU A 229 -12.59 2.24 -4.02
C GLU A 229 -11.90 2.81 -5.25
N LYS A 230 -11.03 3.79 -5.02
CA LYS A 230 -10.22 4.41 -6.07
C LYS A 230 -9.04 3.51 -6.44
N ASN A 231 -8.85 3.30 -7.72
CA ASN A 231 -7.73 2.55 -8.28
C ASN A 231 -6.78 3.49 -9.01
N TYR A 232 -6.03 4.32 -8.25
CA TYR A 232 -5.08 5.23 -8.87
C TYR A 232 -3.90 4.47 -9.49
N VAL A 233 -3.62 4.81 -10.73
CA VAL A 233 -2.45 4.33 -11.49
C VAL A 233 -1.58 5.51 -11.90
N LEU A 234 -0.27 5.24 -11.99
CA LEU A 234 0.70 6.15 -12.58
C LEU A 234 1.04 5.67 -13.99
N ASP A 235 0.59 6.40 -14.99
CA ASP A 235 0.85 6.06 -16.38
C ASP A 235 2.01 6.90 -16.94
N LEU A 236 3.00 6.22 -17.47
CA LEU A 236 4.21 6.79 -18.04
C LEU A 236 4.03 6.92 -19.55
N GLN A 237 3.98 8.14 -20.06
CA GLN A 237 4.01 8.37 -21.50
C GLN A 237 5.46 8.48 -21.96
N THR A 238 5.88 7.55 -22.81
CA THR A 238 7.24 7.57 -23.34
C THR A 238 7.42 8.59 -24.47
N LYS A 239 8.65 9.07 -24.65
CA LYS A 239 9.01 9.88 -25.84
C LYS A 239 9.01 8.98 -27.07
N LYS A 240 8.75 9.56 -28.25
CA LYS A 240 8.67 8.81 -29.51
C LYS A 240 9.98 8.09 -29.88
N GLU A 241 11.09 8.68 -29.48
CA GLU A 241 12.45 8.16 -29.72
C GLU A 241 12.72 6.85 -28.93
N VAL A 242 11.88 6.54 -27.94
CA VAL A 242 12.01 5.32 -27.11
C VAL A 242 11.27 4.12 -27.73
N ASN A 243 10.55 4.32 -28.84
CA ASN A 243 9.86 3.23 -29.51
C ASN A 243 10.84 2.17 -30.01
N ASN A 244 10.63 0.91 -29.63
CA ASN A 244 11.53 -0.23 -29.84
C ASN A 244 12.89 -0.16 -29.13
N ALA A 245 13.10 0.77 -28.20
CA ALA A 245 14.33 0.84 -27.42
C ALA A 245 14.57 -0.42 -26.60
N ILE A 246 15.81 -0.88 -26.58
CA ILE A 246 16.27 -1.96 -25.72
C ILE A 246 17.15 -1.35 -24.63
N LEU A 247 16.79 -1.61 -23.38
CA LEU A 247 17.53 -1.21 -22.21
C LEU A 247 18.16 -2.44 -21.58
N LEU A 248 19.48 -2.42 -21.41
CA LEU A 248 20.22 -3.44 -20.68
C LEU A 248 20.94 -2.78 -19.52
N SER A 249 20.87 -3.38 -18.34
CA SER A 249 21.62 -2.95 -17.17
C SER A 249 22.20 -4.15 -16.43
N ALA A 250 23.46 -4.07 -16.07
CA ALA A 250 24.14 -5.04 -15.24
C ALA A 250 24.91 -4.32 -14.13
N GLU A 251 24.80 -4.81 -12.90
CA GLU A 251 25.51 -4.27 -11.74
C GLU A 251 26.09 -5.40 -10.93
N GLY A 252 27.35 -5.26 -10.50
CA GLY A 252 28.02 -6.15 -9.58
C GLY A 252 28.67 -5.37 -8.45
N GLY A 253 28.38 -5.76 -7.21
CA GLY A 253 28.93 -5.11 -6.02
C GLY A 253 29.43 -6.14 -5.00
N TYR A 254 30.53 -5.80 -4.32
CA TYR A 254 31.09 -6.57 -3.23
C TYR A 254 31.56 -5.68 -2.10
N GLY A 255 31.41 -6.13 -0.87
CA GLY A 255 31.73 -5.33 0.31
C GLY A 255 32.21 -6.14 1.51
N THR A 256 32.49 -5.42 2.58
CA THR A 256 32.85 -6.01 3.87
C THR A 256 31.73 -6.92 4.37
N HIS A 257 32.03 -7.82 5.31
CA HIS A 257 31.10 -8.84 5.83
C HIS A 257 30.47 -9.69 4.73
N LYS A 258 31.21 -9.98 3.65
CA LYS A 258 30.76 -10.78 2.49
C LYS A 258 29.48 -10.23 1.85
N ARG A 259 29.26 -8.92 1.92
CA ARG A 259 28.10 -8.31 1.24
C ARG A 259 28.31 -8.36 -0.26
N ARG A 260 27.24 -8.73 -0.97
CA ARG A 260 27.21 -8.80 -2.42
C ARG A 260 25.89 -8.31 -2.97
N ASP A 261 25.94 -7.71 -4.13
CA ASP A 261 24.78 -7.26 -4.88
C ASP A 261 25.08 -7.45 -6.37
N ILE A 262 24.40 -8.39 -6.99
CA ILE A 262 24.54 -8.69 -8.42
C ILE A 262 23.14 -8.61 -8.99
N ASN A 263 22.93 -7.73 -9.96
CA ASN A 263 21.65 -7.62 -10.64
C ASN A 263 21.87 -7.39 -12.14
N GLY A 264 20.95 -7.91 -12.92
CA GLY A 264 20.92 -7.75 -14.37
C GLY A 264 19.50 -7.68 -14.86
N LYS A 265 19.28 -6.87 -15.89
CA LYS A 265 17.98 -6.76 -16.52
C LYS A 265 18.11 -6.35 -17.99
N ILE A 266 17.14 -6.81 -18.75
CA ILE A 266 16.90 -6.41 -20.13
C ILE A 266 15.42 -6.07 -20.29
N MET A 267 15.13 -4.95 -20.95
CA MET A 267 13.77 -4.47 -21.19
C MET A 267 13.65 -3.99 -22.61
N ARG A 268 12.49 -4.19 -23.22
CA ARG A 268 12.10 -3.61 -24.50
C ARG A 268 10.73 -2.98 -24.38
N PHE A 269 10.59 -1.79 -24.95
CA PHE A 269 9.35 -1.03 -25.00
C PHE A 269 8.95 -0.80 -26.46
N ASN A 270 7.63 -0.89 -26.73
CA ASN A 270 7.04 -0.60 -28.02
C ASN A 270 5.76 0.23 -27.82
N GLU A 271 5.52 1.22 -28.66
CA GLU A 271 4.29 2.04 -28.63
C GLU A 271 3.02 1.20 -28.84
N ALA A 272 3.08 0.12 -29.62
CA ALA A 272 1.97 -0.80 -29.80
C ALA A 272 1.61 -1.58 -28.52
N GLY A 273 2.46 -1.51 -27.49
CA GLY A 273 2.27 -2.22 -26.22
C GLY A 273 2.90 -3.62 -26.18
N ASP A 274 3.71 -3.98 -27.18
CA ASP A 274 4.48 -5.21 -27.16
C ASP A 274 5.75 -5.01 -26.34
N ASN A 275 5.72 -5.38 -25.09
CA ASN A 275 6.80 -5.11 -24.13
C ASN A 275 7.28 -6.40 -23.49
N PHE A 276 8.57 -6.47 -23.17
CA PHE A 276 9.08 -7.54 -22.32
C PHE A 276 10.17 -7.04 -21.39
N MET A 277 10.32 -7.72 -20.25
CA MET A 277 11.42 -7.52 -19.32
C MET A 277 11.86 -8.87 -18.76
N ILE A 278 13.17 -9.05 -18.64
CA ILE A 278 13.78 -10.14 -17.87
C ILE A 278 14.72 -9.51 -16.86
N ASN A 279 14.65 -9.95 -15.61
CA ASN A 279 15.53 -9.48 -14.56
C ASN A 279 16.04 -10.65 -13.70
N GLY A 280 17.27 -10.51 -13.22
CA GLY A 280 17.89 -11.43 -12.26
C GLY A 280 18.60 -10.66 -11.18
N GLN A 281 18.51 -11.11 -9.94
CA GLN A 281 19.19 -10.52 -8.79
C GLN A 281 19.69 -11.59 -7.85
N SER A 282 20.89 -11.38 -7.31
CA SER A 282 21.49 -12.15 -6.21
C SER A 282 22.07 -11.16 -5.21
N THR A 283 21.45 -11.04 -4.03
CA THR A 283 21.85 -10.03 -3.08
C THR A 283 21.72 -10.47 -1.63
N ASN A 284 22.62 -9.98 -0.77
CA ASN A 284 22.46 -9.99 0.67
C ASN A 284 22.55 -8.56 1.27
N ARG A 285 22.60 -7.55 0.43
CA ARG A 285 22.74 -6.15 0.83
C ARG A 285 21.65 -5.65 1.77
N HIS A 286 20.41 -6.14 1.58
CA HIS A 286 19.26 -5.70 2.35
C HIS A 286 19.11 -6.39 3.71
N TYR A 287 19.87 -7.47 3.96
CA TYR A 287 19.81 -8.17 5.22
C TYR A 287 20.72 -7.47 6.24
N THR A 288 20.10 -6.97 7.28
CA THR A 288 20.78 -6.24 8.34
C THR A 288 21.30 -7.16 9.45
N THR A 289 20.91 -8.43 9.43
CA THR A 289 21.37 -9.42 10.39
C THR A 289 22.82 -9.86 10.13
N PRO A 290 23.60 -10.24 11.16
CA PRO A 290 25.02 -10.57 11.01
C PRO A 290 25.30 -11.91 10.33
N TYR A 291 24.28 -12.62 9.87
CA TYR A 291 24.45 -13.91 9.19
C TYR A 291 25.11 -13.74 7.81
N ASP A 292 26.32 -14.21 7.66
CA ASP A 292 27.05 -14.21 6.39
C ASP A 292 26.35 -14.97 5.26
N LYS A 293 25.49 -15.90 5.62
CA LYS A 293 24.81 -16.80 4.68
C LYS A 293 23.44 -16.32 4.24
N ASN A 294 23.01 -15.15 4.72
CA ASN A 294 21.76 -14.53 4.24
C ASN A 294 21.92 -14.17 2.77
N ILE A 295 20.95 -14.58 1.97
CA ILE A 295 20.93 -14.29 0.54
C ILE A 295 19.52 -14.38 -0.02
N SER A 296 19.23 -13.53 -0.98
CA SER A 296 18.06 -13.63 -1.85
C SER A 296 18.51 -13.71 -3.31
N ASN A 297 18.07 -14.73 -4.00
CA ASN A 297 18.27 -14.91 -5.44
C ASN A 297 16.90 -14.86 -6.11
N THR A 298 16.72 -13.98 -7.08
CA THR A 298 15.45 -13.82 -7.79
C THR A 298 15.70 -13.76 -9.28
N ILE A 299 14.87 -14.43 -10.05
CA ILE A 299 14.77 -14.27 -11.50
C ILE A 299 13.30 -14.03 -11.86
N GLY A 300 13.06 -13.11 -12.76
CA GLY A 300 11.71 -12.75 -13.18
C GLY A 300 11.63 -12.40 -14.67
N ALA A 301 10.45 -12.59 -15.23
CA ALA A 301 10.13 -12.17 -16.58
C ALA A 301 8.72 -11.57 -16.63
N ASN A 302 8.55 -10.50 -17.39
CA ASN A 302 7.27 -9.85 -17.66
C ASN A 302 7.10 -9.74 -19.17
N ILE A 303 5.89 -9.96 -19.64
CA ILE A 303 5.53 -9.83 -21.05
C ILE A 303 4.15 -9.18 -21.18
N THR A 304 4.02 -8.29 -22.15
CA THR A 304 2.73 -7.78 -22.61
C THR A 304 2.71 -7.84 -24.13
N LYS A 305 1.64 -8.38 -24.70
CA LYS A 305 1.39 -8.46 -26.13
C LYS A 305 0.01 -7.90 -26.43
N VAL A 306 -0.04 -6.94 -27.32
CA VAL A 306 -1.31 -6.32 -27.77
C VAL A 306 -1.44 -6.57 -29.27
N LYS A 307 -2.58 -7.11 -29.69
CA LYS A 307 -2.86 -7.31 -31.11
C LYS A 307 -4.36 -7.16 -31.36
N ASP A 308 -4.73 -6.21 -32.18
CA ASP A 308 -6.11 -5.94 -32.62
C ASP A 308 -7.10 -5.95 -31.43
N GLN A 309 -7.87 -7.03 -31.31
CA GLN A 309 -8.96 -7.18 -30.37
C GLN A 309 -8.54 -7.86 -29.05
N PHE A 310 -7.30 -8.26 -28.91
CA PHE A 310 -6.87 -8.92 -27.68
C PHE A 310 -5.56 -8.38 -27.09
N GLU A 311 -5.48 -8.47 -25.80
CA GLU A 311 -4.31 -8.14 -25.00
C GLU A 311 -4.01 -9.31 -24.05
N ILE A 312 -2.77 -9.76 -24.04
CA ILE A 312 -2.26 -10.70 -23.05
C ILE A 312 -1.10 -10.07 -22.31
N SER A 313 -1.14 -10.15 -20.98
CA SER A 313 -0.02 -9.75 -20.14
C SER A 313 0.22 -10.78 -19.06
N GLY A 314 1.46 -10.92 -18.65
CA GLY A 314 1.79 -11.85 -17.57
C GLY A 314 3.19 -11.62 -17.03
N ASN A 315 3.39 -12.15 -15.84
CA ASN A 315 4.72 -12.25 -15.25
C ASN A 315 4.94 -13.62 -14.61
N VAL A 316 6.20 -13.99 -14.51
CA VAL A 316 6.67 -15.12 -13.72
C VAL A 316 7.88 -14.69 -12.93
N SER A 317 7.99 -15.18 -11.70
CA SER A 317 9.17 -14.96 -10.87
C SER A 317 9.47 -16.18 -10.01
N PHE A 318 10.74 -16.45 -9.86
CA PHE A 318 11.25 -17.46 -8.94
C PHE A 318 12.23 -16.81 -7.99
N SER A 319 12.10 -17.07 -6.70
CA SER A 319 13.07 -16.65 -5.69
C SER A 319 13.51 -17.82 -4.82
N ASN A 320 14.79 -17.80 -4.46
CA ASN A 320 15.41 -18.68 -3.47
C ASN A 320 16.01 -17.79 -2.39
N ASP A 321 15.49 -17.89 -1.17
CA ASP A 321 15.87 -17.07 -0.05
C ASP A 321 16.47 -17.92 1.07
N ARG A 322 17.51 -17.42 1.71
CA ARG A 322 18.05 -17.94 2.95
C ARG A 322 18.21 -16.78 3.91
N VAL A 323 17.52 -16.86 5.04
CA VAL A 323 17.47 -15.77 6.03
C VAL A 323 17.66 -16.34 7.42
N GLY A 324 18.69 -15.85 8.11
CA GLY A 324 18.91 -16.09 9.53
C GLY A 324 18.56 -14.84 10.31
N ASN A 325 17.91 -15.03 11.45
CA ASN A 325 17.54 -13.96 12.37
C ASN A 325 17.87 -14.35 13.80
N GLU A 326 18.48 -13.43 14.55
CA GLU A 326 18.67 -13.50 16.00
C GLU A 326 17.89 -12.36 16.62
N SER A 327 16.98 -12.70 17.51
CA SER A 327 16.13 -11.72 18.19
C SER A 327 15.95 -12.05 19.65
N SER A 328 15.67 -11.03 20.43
CA SER A 328 15.35 -11.16 21.85
C SER A 328 14.20 -10.24 22.21
N SER A 329 13.49 -10.56 23.26
CA SER A 329 12.40 -9.74 23.72
C SER A 329 12.32 -9.70 25.24
N TYR A 330 11.75 -8.61 25.72
CA TYR A 330 11.30 -8.42 27.08
C TYR A 330 9.82 -8.04 27.05
N SER A 331 9.04 -8.63 27.91
CA SER A 331 7.64 -8.28 28.06
C SER A 331 7.25 -8.15 29.52
N GLU A 332 6.38 -7.20 29.79
CA GLU A 332 5.73 -6.99 31.08
C GLU A 332 4.23 -7.14 30.86
N GLN A 333 3.64 -8.14 31.46
CA GLN A 333 2.19 -8.38 31.48
C GLN A 333 1.58 -7.66 32.65
N TYR A 334 0.68 -6.73 32.41
CA TYR A 334 0.01 -5.99 33.45
C TYR A 334 -1.11 -6.82 34.06
N MET A 335 -1.04 -7.03 35.39
CA MET A 335 -2.07 -7.72 36.18
C MET A 335 -2.42 -6.89 37.41
N THR A 336 -3.59 -7.11 38.00
CA THR A 336 -4.04 -6.40 39.19
C THR A 336 -3.35 -6.93 40.44
N THR A 337 -2.93 -8.19 40.42
CA THR A 337 -2.27 -8.89 41.57
C THR A 337 -0.76 -8.74 41.57
N GLY A 338 -0.17 -8.15 40.55
CA GLY A 338 1.27 -8.02 40.37
C GLY A 338 1.65 -8.37 38.91
N ASN A 339 2.60 -7.65 38.35
CA ASN A 339 2.96 -7.87 36.96
C ASN A 339 3.74 -9.17 36.76
N GLN A 340 3.58 -9.82 35.62
CA GLN A 340 4.48 -10.88 35.17
C GLN A 340 5.45 -10.33 34.11
N TYR A 341 6.66 -10.83 34.16
CA TYR A 341 7.74 -10.43 33.29
C TYR A 341 8.22 -11.64 32.49
N ALA A 342 8.46 -11.48 31.22
CA ALA A 342 9.07 -12.55 30.43
C ALA A 342 10.19 -12.02 29.58
N ILE A 343 11.23 -12.83 29.46
CA ILE A 343 12.35 -12.61 28.52
C ILE A 343 12.39 -13.75 27.55
N SER A 344 12.75 -13.46 26.30
CA SER A 344 12.96 -14.52 25.31
C SER A 344 14.14 -14.22 24.40
N GLU A 345 14.73 -15.27 23.88
CA GLU A 345 15.74 -15.24 22.82
C GLU A 345 15.37 -16.25 21.75
N SER A 346 15.44 -15.85 20.50
CA SER A 346 15.14 -16.69 19.35
C SER A 346 16.24 -16.58 18.30
N ASN A 347 16.68 -17.74 17.81
CA ASN A 347 17.61 -17.88 16.71
C ASN A 347 16.94 -18.72 15.63
N ARG A 348 16.60 -18.10 14.51
CA ARG A 348 15.86 -18.74 13.42
C ARG A 348 16.65 -18.71 12.13
N LEU A 349 16.71 -19.84 11.45
CA LEU A 349 17.21 -19.97 10.09
C LEU A 349 16.10 -20.48 9.19
N SER A 350 15.76 -19.70 8.16
CA SER A 350 14.75 -20.04 7.16
C SER A 350 15.37 -20.18 5.78
N LYS A 351 14.97 -21.19 5.02
CA LYS A 351 15.36 -21.41 3.62
C LYS A 351 14.10 -21.66 2.81
N GLY A 352 13.83 -20.79 1.84
CA GLY A 352 12.60 -20.84 1.07
C GLY A 352 12.82 -20.77 -0.44
N ASN A 353 11.95 -21.45 -1.17
CA ASN A 353 11.79 -21.29 -2.61
C ASN A 353 10.37 -20.79 -2.87
N ARG A 354 10.25 -19.72 -3.66
CA ARG A 354 8.97 -19.15 -4.03
C ARG A 354 8.88 -19.04 -5.55
N PHE A 355 7.78 -19.50 -6.09
CA PHE A 355 7.40 -19.31 -7.47
C PHE A 355 6.09 -18.54 -7.54
N ASN A 356 6.05 -17.46 -8.30
CA ASN A 356 4.85 -16.66 -8.55
C ASN A 356 4.64 -16.53 -10.06
N GLY A 357 3.41 -16.55 -10.48
CA GLY A 357 3.03 -16.26 -11.84
C GLY A 357 1.65 -15.65 -11.90
N ASN A 358 1.43 -14.73 -12.83
CA ASN A 358 0.10 -14.25 -13.18
C ASN A 358 -0.02 -14.11 -14.68
N VAL A 359 -1.24 -14.23 -15.17
CA VAL A 359 -1.63 -14.00 -16.56
C VAL A 359 -2.96 -13.27 -16.59
N ASP A 360 -3.06 -12.30 -17.48
CA ASP A 360 -4.28 -11.57 -17.79
C ASP A 360 -4.48 -11.60 -19.29
N PHE A 361 -5.69 -11.96 -19.72
CA PHE A 361 -6.11 -11.99 -21.09
C PHE A 361 -7.42 -11.21 -21.24
N LYS A 362 -7.42 -10.26 -22.16
CA LYS A 362 -8.61 -9.50 -22.57
C LYS A 362 -8.86 -9.75 -24.04
N TRP A 363 -10.11 -9.99 -24.39
CA TRP A 363 -10.56 -10.16 -25.77
C TRP A 363 -11.87 -9.41 -26.00
N ASP A 364 -11.80 -8.41 -26.86
CA ASP A 364 -12.97 -7.70 -27.37
C ASP A 364 -13.50 -8.51 -28.56
N ILE A 365 -14.38 -9.51 -28.29
CA ILE A 365 -14.90 -10.45 -29.27
C ILE A 365 -15.59 -9.69 -30.42
N ASP A 366 -16.36 -8.69 -30.04
CA ASP A 366 -16.98 -7.71 -30.94
C ASP A 366 -17.12 -6.37 -30.20
N SER A 367 -17.65 -5.34 -30.86
CA SER A 367 -17.83 -4.00 -30.28
C SER A 367 -18.79 -3.95 -29.08
N LEU A 368 -19.52 -5.05 -28.80
CA LEU A 368 -20.52 -5.16 -27.72
C LEU A 368 -20.12 -6.18 -26.67
N THR A 369 -19.20 -7.09 -26.98
CA THR A 369 -18.88 -8.24 -26.12
C THR A 369 -17.41 -8.23 -25.73
N MET A 370 -17.16 -8.15 -24.42
CA MET A 370 -15.84 -8.23 -23.82
C MET A 370 -15.71 -9.52 -23.02
N PHE A 371 -14.63 -10.24 -23.22
CA PHE A 371 -14.22 -11.41 -22.45
C PHE A 371 -12.90 -11.14 -21.74
N ASN A 372 -12.83 -11.48 -20.45
CA ASN A 372 -11.61 -11.37 -19.68
C ASN A 372 -11.37 -12.67 -18.92
N ILE A 373 -10.10 -13.06 -18.85
CA ILE A 373 -9.63 -14.10 -17.94
C ILE A 373 -8.37 -13.60 -17.25
N SER A 374 -8.31 -13.73 -15.94
CA SER A 374 -7.11 -13.45 -15.17
C SER A 374 -6.83 -14.62 -14.24
N GLY A 375 -5.57 -14.94 -14.09
CA GLY A 375 -5.14 -16.01 -13.20
C GLY A 375 -3.82 -15.67 -12.53
N TRP A 376 -3.66 -16.14 -11.30
CA TRP A 376 -2.39 -16.08 -10.61
C TRP A 376 -2.13 -17.39 -9.84
N PHE A 377 -0.86 -17.71 -9.74
CA PHE A 377 -0.37 -18.88 -9.04
C PHE A 377 0.80 -18.48 -8.14
N ASN A 378 0.79 -18.99 -6.92
CA ASN A 378 1.90 -18.85 -5.98
C ASN A 378 2.21 -20.21 -5.37
N SER A 379 3.49 -20.56 -5.30
CA SER A 379 3.97 -21.74 -4.58
C SER A 379 5.17 -21.35 -3.74
N ASN A 380 5.12 -21.67 -2.47
CA ASN A 380 6.19 -21.39 -1.51
C ASN A 380 6.52 -22.69 -0.75
N ARG A 381 7.79 -23.05 -0.74
CA ARG A 381 8.32 -24.12 0.11
C ARG A 381 9.34 -23.51 1.05
N ASN A 382 9.11 -23.66 2.33
CA ASN A 382 9.98 -23.12 3.37
C ASN A 382 10.44 -24.22 4.33
N ASN A 383 11.71 -24.20 4.72
CA ASN A 383 12.28 -25.00 5.79
C ASN A 383 12.84 -24.03 6.83
N SER A 384 12.39 -24.11 8.06
CA SER A 384 12.92 -23.31 9.16
C SER A 384 13.45 -24.18 10.29
N ASP A 385 14.48 -23.70 10.95
CA ASP A 385 15.07 -24.24 12.16
C ASP A 385 15.06 -23.08 13.19
N ASP A 386 14.37 -23.27 14.28
CA ASP A 386 14.11 -22.24 15.28
C ASP A 386 14.51 -22.75 16.66
N HIS A 387 15.37 -22.00 17.34
CA HIS A 387 15.79 -22.24 18.70
C HIS A 387 15.28 -21.07 19.55
N ASN A 388 14.42 -21.37 20.48
CA ASN A 388 13.84 -20.39 21.38
C ASN A 388 14.08 -20.75 22.84
N ARG A 389 14.42 -19.75 23.65
CA ARG A 389 14.44 -19.81 25.11
C ARG A 389 13.58 -18.71 25.65
N GLU A 390 12.75 -19.01 26.64
CA GLU A 390 11.85 -18.08 27.29
C GLU A 390 11.84 -18.36 28.81
N ALA A 391 11.90 -17.29 29.60
CA ALA A 391 11.76 -17.40 31.06
C ALA A 391 10.77 -16.36 31.57
N THR A 392 9.94 -16.75 32.53
CA THR A 392 8.90 -15.91 33.15
C THR A 392 9.17 -15.70 34.60
N PHE A 393 8.90 -14.49 35.11
CA PHE A 393 9.19 -14.02 36.45
C PHE A 393 7.98 -13.28 37.03
N ASP A 394 7.87 -13.25 38.37
CA ASP A 394 6.88 -12.40 39.06
C ASP A 394 7.43 -11.02 39.43
N THR A 395 8.74 -10.85 39.37
CA THR A 395 9.44 -9.59 39.63
C THR A 395 10.28 -9.19 38.39
N ASN A 396 10.44 -7.89 38.14
CA ASN A 396 11.24 -7.42 37.02
C ASN A 396 12.69 -7.94 37.12
N PRO A 397 13.16 -8.73 36.16
CA PRO A 397 14.50 -9.33 36.23
C PRO A 397 15.62 -8.32 35.98
N GLU A 398 15.31 -7.05 35.65
CA GLU A 398 16.26 -5.94 35.37
C GLU A 398 17.39 -6.30 34.40
N VAL A 399 17.06 -7.02 33.35
CA VAL A 399 18.01 -7.46 32.32
C VAL A 399 17.92 -6.61 31.04
N SER A 400 19.01 -6.58 30.27
CA SER A 400 19.02 -5.94 28.96
C SER A 400 18.24 -6.77 27.94
N THR A 401 17.37 -6.13 27.17
CA THR A 401 16.62 -6.81 26.10
C THR A 401 17.55 -7.31 24.97
N GLN A 402 18.72 -6.73 24.80
CA GLN A 402 19.67 -7.17 23.76
C GLN A 402 20.25 -8.56 24.05
N ASN A 403 20.54 -8.85 25.31
CA ASN A 403 21.09 -10.12 25.76
C ASN A 403 20.43 -10.52 27.08
N PRO A 404 19.16 -10.95 27.04
CA PRO A 404 18.37 -11.10 28.26
C PRO A 404 18.84 -12.26 29.15
N PHE A 405 19.60 -13.20 28.59
CA PHE A 405 20.11 -14.38 29.33
C PHE A 405 21.57 -14.30 29.76
N ASP A 406 22.31 -13.20 29.44
CA ASP A 406 23.73 -13.07 29.81
C ASP A 406 23.96 -13.11 31.32
N ARG A 407 23.00 -12.57 32.09
CA ARG A 407 23.06 -12.53 33.56
C ARG A 407 21.95 -13.33 34.21
N PHE A 408 21.48 -14.36 33.51
CA PHE A 408 20.36 -15.18 34.00
C PHE A 408 20.62 -15.83 35.34
N GLU A 409 21.82 -16.34 35.58
CA GLU A 409 22.20 -17.01 36.85
C GLU A 409 22.33 -16.03 38.03
N GLU A 410 22.31 -14.72 37.78
CA GLU A 410 22.37 -13.70 38.83
C GLU A 410 20.96 -13.28 39.32
N ILE A 411 19.90 -13.67 38.62
CA ILE A 411 18.51 -13.37 39.00
C ILE A 411 18.11 -14.23 40.20
N ASP A 412 17.42 -13.63 41.18
CA ASP A 412 16.95 -14.34 42.35
C ASP A 412 16.06 -15.53 41.95
N PRO A 413 16.46 -16.79 42.25
CA PRO A 413 15.67 -17.97 41.94
C PRO A 413 14.25 -17.97 42.48
N ALA A 414 13.97 -17.24 43.57
CA ALA A 414 12.64 -17.14 44.13
C ALA A 414 11.63 -16.41 43.22
N THR A 415 12.12 -15.64 42.28
CA THR A 415 11.29 -14.86 41.33
C THR A 415 10.89 -15.64 40.06
N TYR A 416 11.50 -16.80 39.84
CA TYR A 416 11.19 -17.62 38.68
C TYR A 416 9.80 -18.24 38.73
N ILE A 417 9.06 -18.18 37.63
CA ILE A 417 7.83 -18.94 37.40
C ILE A 417 8.12 -20.14 36.52
N ASN A 418 8.77 -19.91 35.36
CA ASN A 418 9.19 -20.98 34.46
C ASN A 418 10.45 -20.62 33.64
N ASP A 419 11.16 -21.64 33.13
CA ASP A 419 12.19 -21.54 32.09
C ASP A 419 11.92 -22.61 31.02
N SER A 420 11.72 -22.19 29.81
CA SER A 420 11.38 -23.03 28.66
C SER A 420 12.43 -22.96 27.56
N LYS A 421 12.92 -24.09 27.11
CA LYS A 421 13.78 -24.22 25.95
C LYS A 421 13.05 -25.02 24.88
N ARG A 422 13.02 -24.49 23.65
CA ARG A 422 12.33 -25.13 22.54
C ARG A 422 13.21 -25.09 21.31
N GLN A 423 13.33 -26.23 20.66
CA GLN A 423 13.82 -26.32 19.29
C GLN A 423 12.70 -26.81 18.37
N SER A 424 12.52 -26.14 17.22
CA SER A 424 11.50 -26.52 16.26
C SER A 424 12.06 -26.53 14.85
N LYS A 425 11.84 -27.62 14.12
CA LYS A 425 12.10 -27.71 12.69
C LYS A 425 10.80 -27.83 11.93
N GLU A 426 10.53 -26.87 11.04
CA GLU A 426 9.34 -26.85 10.22
C GLU A 426 9.70 -26.98 8.74
N GLN A 427 8.94 -27.81 8.05
CA GLN A 427 8.93 -27.92 6.59
C GLN A 427 7.52 -27.60 6.13
N SER A 428 7.32 -26.42 5.54
CA SER A 428 6.03 -26.00 5.04
C SER A 428 6.04 -25.85 3.51
N GLN A 429 4.97 -26.29 2.90
CA GLN A 429 4.67 -26.09 1.50
C GLN A 429 3.28 -25.46 1.38
N TYR A 430 3.25 -24.30 0.77
CA TYR A 430 2.02 -23.57 0.50
C TYR A 430 1.90 -23.40 -1.01
N SER A 431 0.73 -23.67 -1.57
CA SER A 431 0.43 -23.38 -2.97
C SER A 431 -0.99 -22.86 -3.07
N ASN A 432 -1.16 -21.81 -3.85
CA ASN A 432 -2.46 -21.25 -4.15
C ASN A 432 -2.56 -20.81 -5.60
N TYR A 433 -3.73 -20.88 -6.14
CA TYR A 433 -4.09 -20.28 -7.42
C TYR A 433 -5.47 -19.61 -7.33
N ASN A 434 -5.68 -18.66 -8.18
CA ASN A 434 -6.95 -18.01 -8.41
C ASN A 434 -7.14 -17.81 -9.91
N ILE A 435 -8.31 -18.11 -10.42
CA ILE A 435 -8.72 -17.89 -11.82
C ILE A 435 -10.04 -17.14 -11.79
N ASN A 436 -10.07 -15.99 -12.45
CA ASN A 436 -11.27 -15.18 -12.63
C ASN A 436 -11.57 -15.07 -14.12
N THR A 437 -12.79 -15.34 -14.49
CA THR A 437 -13.29 -15.23 -15.86
C THR A 437 -14.52 -14.36 -15.86
N SER A 438 -14.63 -13.45 -16.81
CA SER A 438 -15.83 -12.64 -16.97
C SER A 438 -16.15 -12.40 -18.44
N ILE A 439 -17.44 -12.39 -18.74
CA ILE A 439 -17.99 -11.97 -20.03
C ILE A 439 -19.03 -10.89 -19.78
N THR A 440 -18.95 -9.81 -20.52
CA THR A 440 -19.92 -8.72 -20.47
C THR A 440 -20.39 -8.39 -21.87
N ARG A 441 -21.72 -8.35 -22.04
CA ARG A 441 -22.35 -8.00 -23.31
C ARG A 441 -23.25 -6.79 -23.16
N ARG A 442 -23.02 -5.78 -23.99
CA ARG A 442 -23.95 -4.64 -24.15
C ARG A 442 -25.15 -5.08 -24.97
N LEU A 443 -26.35 -4.78 -24.48
CA LEU A 443 -27.61 -5.23 -25.06
C LEU A 443 -28.22 -4.22 -26.02
N ASN A 444 -27.87 -2.95 -25.87
CA ASN A 444 -28.41 -1.85 -26.68
C ASN A 444 -27.47 -0.64 -26.74
N LYS A 445 -27.81 0.34 -27.60
CA LYS A 445 -27.07 1.60 -27.78
C LYS A 445 -27.07 2.50 -26.53
N LYS A 446 -28.03 2.30 -25.60
CA LYS A 446 -28.05 3.06 -24.32
C LYS A 446 -26.98 2.56 -23.34
N GLY A 447 -26.42 1.36 -23.57
CA GLY A 447 -25.39 0.77 -22.74
C GLY A 447 -25.89 -0.18 -21.65
N ASN A 448 -27.17 -0.61 -21.72
CA ASN A 448 -27.64 -1.70 -20.86
C ASN A 448 -26.80 -2.94 -21.12
N ASN A 449 -26.45 -3.64 -20.09
CA ASN A 449 -25.56 -4.79 -20.23
C ASN A 449 -25.90 -5.92 -19.26
N ILE A 450 -25.47 -7.11 -19.63
CA ILE A 450 -25.46 -8.27 -18.78
C ILE A 450 -24.02 -8.73 -18.62
N SER A 451 -23.62 -9.06 -17.39
CA SER A 451 -22.31 -9.59 -17.09
C SER A 451 -22.41 -10.89 -16.30
N PHE A 452 -21.60 -11.83 -16.69
CA PHE A 452 -21.39 -13.07 -15.97
C PHE A 452 -19.93 -13.16 -15.55
N SER A 453 -19.69 -13.54 -14.30
CA SER A 453 -18.35 -13.83 -13.83
C SER A 453 -18.28 -15.11 -13.02
N PHE A 454 -17.19 -15.82 -13.20
CA PHE A 454 -16.82 -17.01 -12.45
C PHE A 454 -15.43 -16.84 -11.88
N SER A 455 -15.28 -17.13 -10.60
CA SER A 455 -13.99 -17.16 -9.92
C SER A 455 -13.82 -18.48 -9.18
N THR A 456 -12.62 -19.03 -9.27
CA THR A 456 -12.22 -20.17 -8.44
C THR A 456 -10.83 -19.94 -7.87
N ALA A 457 -10.67 -20.26 -6.59
CA ALA A 457 -9.39 -20.23 -5.91
C ALA A 457 -9.19 -21.52 -5.12
N GLN A 458 -7.94 -21.97 -5.06
CA GLN A 458 -7.57 -23.06 -4.17
C GLN A 458 -6.33 -22.68 -3.40
N ASN A 459 -6.39 -22.88 -2.10
CA ASN A 459 -5.26 -22.81 -1.17
C ASN A 459 -4.94 -24.22 -0.68
N GLN A 460 -3.67 -24.59 -0.74
CA GLN A 460 -3.20 -25.85 -0.18
C GLN A 460 -1.99 -25.57 0.69
N ASN A 461 -2.05 -26.03 1.93
CA ASN A 461 -0.94 -25.96 2.88
C ASN A 461 -0.58 -27.37 3.35
N LYS A 462 0.70 -27.63 3.49
CA LYS A 462 1.23 -28.86 4.11
C LYS A 462 2.35 -28.44 5.04
N SER A 463 2.19 -28.70 6.34
CA SER A 463 3.22 -28.44 7.33
C SER A 463 3.64 -29.72 8.03
N LYS A 464 4.92 -29.87 8.24
CA LYS A 464 5.58 -30.89 9.04
C LYS A 464 6.41 -30.17 10.08
N THR A 465 6.04 -30.28 11.35
CA THR A 465 6.70 -29.59 12.45
C THR A 465 7.23 -30.59 13.46
N TYR A 466 8.51 -30.53 13.70
CA TYR A 466 9.18 -31.27 14.76
C TYR A 466 9.43 -30.30 15.90
N THR A 467 9.03 -30.67 17.13
CA THR A 467 9.20 -29.85 18.32
C THR A 467 9.84 -30.67 19.41
N LEU A 468 10.96 -30.18 19.92
CA LEU A 468 11.59 -30.64 21.13
C LEU A 468 11.57 -29.49 22.12
N SER A 469 10.89 -29.64 23.26
CA SER A 469 10.88 -28.62 24.29
C SER A 469 10.98 -29.20 25.68
N SER A 470 11.55 -28.41 26.59
CA SER A 470 11.60 -28.69 28.02
C SER A 470 11.25 -27.41 28.77
N THR A 471 10.19 -27.48 29.57
CA THR A 471 9.73 -26.36 30.41
C THR A 471 9.81 -26.78 31.87
N ARG A 472 10.58 -26.04 32.66
CA ARG A 472 10.69 -26.21 34.12
C ARG A 472 9.80 -25.19 34.80
N TYR A 473 8.94 -25.67 35.69
CA TYR A 473 8.04 -24.87 36.49
C TYR A 473 8.57 -24.83 37.94
N PHE A 474 8.92 -23.65 38.43
CA PHE A 474 9.53 -23.49 39.76
C PHE A 474 8.50 -23.41 40.89
N ARG A 475 7.22 -23.23 40.55
CA ARG A 475 6.12 -23.16 41.52
C ARG A 475 5.28 -24.43 41.61
N LEU A 476 5.59 -25.40 40.76
CA LEU A 476 4.95 -26.72 40.76
C LEU A 476 5.99 -27.76 41.12
N SER A 477 5.68 -28.58 42.12
CA SER A 477 6.53 -29.69 42.55
C SER A 477 6.05 -31.01 41.95
N ASP A 478 6.97 -31.88 41.60
CA ASP A 478 6.69 -33.26 41.25
C ASP A 478 6.41 -34.10 42.52
N ILE A 479 6.12 -35.40 42.34
CA ILE A 479 5.85 -36.35 43.44
C ILE A 479 7.04 -36.46 44.42
N ALA A 480 8.23 -36.14 43.97
CA ALA A 480 9.45 -36.18 44.80
C ALA A 480 9.78 -34.81 45.42
N GLY A 481 8.92 -33.80 45.29
CA GLY A 481 9.13 -32.47 45.84
C GLY A 481 10.15 -31.61 45.04
N LYS A 482 10.51 -32.04 43.85
CA LYS A 482 11.37 -31.27 42.92
C LYS A 482 10.51 -30.45 41.98
N ASP A 483 11.11 -29.41 41.36
CA ASP A 483 10.46 -28.63 40.31
C ASP A 483 9.91 -29.52 39.21
N SER A 484 8.66 -29.28 38.82
CA SER A 484 8.01 -30.02 37.74
C SER A 484 8.64 -29.69 36.41
N VAL A 485 8.99 -30.71 35.61
CA VAL A 485 9.55 -30.54 34.27
C VAL A 485 8.66 -31.21 33.23
N LEU A 486 8.14 -30.42 32.29
CA LEU A 486 7.42 -30.92 31.15
C LEU A 486 8.34 -31.01 29.93
N SER A 487 8.59 -32.21 29.45
CA SER A 487 9.37 -32.44 28.21
C SER A 487 8.42 -32.90 27.11
N LEU A 488 8.53 -32.27 25.93
CA LEU A 488 7.76 -32.63 24.76
C LEU A 488 8.74 -32.95 23.61
N ASN A 489 8.55 -34.11 22.99
CA ASN A 489 9.22 -34.51 21.76
C ASN A 489 8.13 -34.95 20.77
N GLN A 490 7.77 -34.03 19.85
CA GLN A 490 6.57 -34.20 19.03
C GLN A 490 6.86 -33.97 17.55
N TYR A 491 6.12 -34.71 16.75
CA TYR A 491 5.99 -34.46 15.30
C TYR A 491 4.54 -34.16 14.98
N GLN A 492 4.30 -33.08 14.28
CA GLN A 492 2.98 -32.69 13.78
C GLN A 492 2.98 -32.68 12.25
N TYR A 493 1.98 -33.30 11.66
CA TYR A 493 1.70 -33.25 10.24
C TYR A 493 0.33 -32.63 10.01
N ALA A 494 0.28 -31.47 9.35
CA ALA A 494 -0.92 -30.66 9.19
C ALA A 494 -1.16 -30.28 7.70
N PRO A 495 -1.73 -31.16 6.87
CA PRO A 495 -2.20 -30.77 5.54
C PRO A 495 -3.55 -30.06 5.65
N GLY A 496 -3.70 -29.00 4.85
CA GLY A 496 -4.95 -28.23 4.71
C GLY A 496 -5.23 -27.94 3.24
N LYS A 497 -6.50 -27.90 2.88
CA LYS A 497 -6.98 -27.53 1.56
C LYS A 497 -8.23 -26.67 1.69
N GLU A 498 -8.24 -25.56 1.01
CA GLU A 498 -9.40 -24.66 0.89
C GLU A 498 -9.72 -24.44 -0.58
N GLN A 499 -10.99 -24.48 -0.95
CA GLN A 499 -11.46 -24.26 -2.32
C GLN A 499 -12.62 -23.26 -2.29
N ASN A 500 -12.47 -22.20 -3.06
CA ASN A 500 -13.45 -21.13 -3.19
C ASN A 500 -14.01 -21.12 -4.62
N TYR A 501 -15.33 -21.01 -4.73
CA TYR A 501 -16.04 -20.84 -5.98
C TYR A 501 -17.00 -19.67 -5.86
N THR A 502 -17.00 -18.78 -6.84
CA THR A 502 -17.92 -17.65 -6.90
C THR A 502 -18.49 -17.53 -8.31
N LEU A 503 -19.80 -17.49 -8.40
CA LEU A 503 -20.55 -17.17 -9.61
C LEU A 503 -21.26 -15.85 -9.37
N ASN A 504 -21.28 -14.96 -10.35
CA ASN A 504 -22.04 -13.73 -10.28
C ASN A 504 -22.67 -13.41 -11.64
N LEU A 505 -23.96 -13.12 -11.62
CA LEU A 505 -24.74 -12.65 -12.76
C LEU A 505 -25.29 -11.27 -12.42
N ALA A 506 -25.03 -10.29 -13.26
CA ALA A 506 -25.49 -8.93 -13.03
C ALA A 506 -26.13 -8.35 -14.30
N TYR A 507 -27.25 -7.65 -14.10
CA TYR A 507 -27.90 -6.85 -15.14
C TYR A 507 -27.79 -5.37 -14.75
N THR A 508 -27.28 -4.56 -15.67
CA THR A 508 -27.16 -3.10 -15.50
C THR A 508 -28.14 -2.40 -16.44
N GLN A 509 -29.03 -1.64 -15.86
CA GLN A 509 -29.96 -0.74 -16.56
C GLN A 509 -29.40 0.68 -16.55
N VAL A 510 -29.18 1.25 -17.71
CA VAL A 510 -28.88 2.68 -17.85
C VAL A 510 -30.20 3.45 -17.79
N LEU A 511 -30.35 4.28 -16.76
CA LEU A 511 -31.56 5.11 -16.54
C LEU A 511 -31.42 6.44 -17.29
N THR A 512 -30.30 7.12 -17.06
CA THR A 512 -29.89 8.34 -17.77
C THR A 512 -28.43 8.25 -18.20
N LYS A 513 -27.89 9.29 -18.83
CA LYS A 513 -26.43 9.34 -19.14
C LYS A 513 -25.57 9.25 -17.89
N GLU A 514 -26.06 9.80 -16.78
CA GLU A 514 -25.36 9.88 -15.50
C GLU A 514 -25.74 8.77 -14.53
N SER A 515 -26.94 8.13 -14.69
CA SER A 515 -27.44 7.20 -13.69
C SER A 515 -27.63 5.78 -14.22
N ARG A 516 -27.28 4.82 -13.35
CA ARG A 516 -27.40 3.39 -13.61
C ARG A 516 -27.95 2.66 -12.39
N LEU A 517 -28.71 1.61 -12.64
CA LEU A 517 -29.19 0.67 -11.65
C LEU A 517 -28.69 -0.73 -12.02
N GLN A 518 -28.08 -1.43 -11.07
CA GLN A 518 -27.65 -2.81 -11.26
C GLN A 518 -28.31 -3.70 -10.24
N VAL A 519 -28.82 -4.83 -10.72
CA VAL A 519 -29.26 -5.95 -9.90
C VAL A 519 -28.30 -7.09 -10.16
N SER A 520 -27.82 -7.73 -9.11
CA SER A 520 -26.96 -8.88 -9.24
C SER A 520 -27.37 -10.02 -8.31
N TYR A 521 -27.19 -11.22 -8.82
CA TYR A 521 -27.28 -12.46 -8.06
C TYR A 521 -25.91 -13.14 -8.07
N GLY A 522 -25.43 -13.50 -6.89
CA GLY A 522 -24.19 -14.23 -6.70
C GLY A 522 -24.42 -15.54 -5.96
N PHE A 523 -23.59 -16.52 -6.25
CA PHE A 523 -23.43 -17.72 -5.45
C PHE A 523 -21.96 -17.89 -5.09
N ASN A 524 -21.68 -18.11 -3.82
CA ASN A 524 -20.34 -18.43 -3.34
C ASN A 524 -20.35 -19.74 -2.55
N ALA A 525 -19.29 -20.51 -2.69
CA ALA A 525 -19.05 -21.71 -1.91
C ALA A 525 -17.58 -21.77 -1.51
N ASN A 526 -17.33 -21.95 -0.22
CA ASN A 526 -16.00 -22.20 0.34
C ASN A 526 -16.03 -23.58 0.98
N LYS A 527 -15.15 -24.47 0.52
CA LYS A 527 -14.93 -25.79 1.08
C LYS A 527 -13.53 -25.84 1.69
N GLU A 528 -13.46 -26.11 2.98
CA GLU A 528 -12.21 -26.24 3.71
C GLU A 528 -12.08 -27.66 4.28
N HIS A 529 -10.88 -28.21 4.14
CA HIS A 529 -10.49 -29.49 4.71
C HIS A 529 -9.16 -29.29 5.44
N LEU A 530 -9.17 -29.50 6.75
CA LEU A 530 -7.99 -29.48 7.59
C LEU A 530 -7.78 -30.87 8.19
N ASN A 531 -6.53 -31.29 8.28
CA ASN A 531 -6.18 -32.52 8.95
C ASN A 531 -4.85 -32.28 9.69
N SER A 532 -4.84 -32.41 11.00
CA SER A 532 -3.66 -32.24 11.83
C SER A 532 -3.52 -33.47 12.73
N ASN A 533 -2.41 -34.17 12.64
CA ASN A 533 -2.09 -35.29 13.52
C ASN A 533 -0.79 -34.95 14.24
N THR A 534 -0.75 -35.21 15.55
CA THR A 534 0.42 -35.00 16.40
C THR A 534 0.87 -36.33 16.99
N TYR A 535 2.14 -36.59 16.91
CA TYR A 535 2.75 -37.85 17.36
C TYR A 535 3.77 -37.53 18.45
N ASN A 536 3.73 -38.27 19.54
CA ASN A 536 4.77 -38.28 20.56
C ASN A 536 5.91 -39.21 20.06
N LEU A 537 7.10 -38.66 19.99
CA LEU A 537 8.28 -39.40 19.54
C LEU A 537 9.06 -40.08 20.70
N GLY A 538 8.48 -40.05 21.89
CA GLY A 538 9.11 -40.60 23.11
C GLY A 538 10.12 -39.65 23.77
N ALA A 539 10.72 -40.09 24.85
CA ALA A 539 11.82 -39.35 25.45
C ALA A 539 12.99 -39.23 24.46
N PRO A 540 13.71 -38.08 24.44
CA PRO A 540 14.94 -37.99 23.65
C PRO A 540 15.89 -39.10 24.14
N ASP A 541 15.97 -40.12 23.33
CA ASP A 541 16.82 -41.28 23.64
C ASP A 541 18.30 -40.89 23.58
N ASP A 542 19.18 -41.56 24.37
CA ASP A 542 20.64 -41.43 24.30
C ASP A 542 21.23 -41.75 22.93
N LYS A 543 20.41 -42.20 21.98
CA LYS A 543 20.76 -42.54 20.58
C LYS A 543 20.94 -41.35 19.64
N ASN A 544 20.96 -40.11 20.12
CA ASN A 544 21.27 -38.91 19.31
C ASN A 544 20.52 -38.83 17.95
N ILE A 545 19.23 -39.18 17.91
CA ILE A 545 18.44 -38.95 16.69
C ILE A 545 18.23 -37.42 16.55
N PRO A 546 18.84 -36.83 15.52
CA PRO A 546 18.72 -35.39 15.34
C PRO A 546 17.24 -35.00 15.13
N ILE A 547 16.80 -33.90 15.72
CA ILE A 547 15.47 -33.33 15.44
C ILE A 547 15.26 -33.18 13.93
N GLY A 548 14.09 -33.62 13.44
CA GLY A 548 13.76 -33.63 12.01
C GLY A 548 13.84 -34.99 11.34
N ILE A 549 14.20 -36.03 12.05
CA ILE A 549 14.19 -37.42 11.61
C ILE A 549 13.10 -38.17 12.40
N LEU A 550 12.26 -38.91 11.69
CA LEU A 550 11.23 -39.75 12.32
C LEU A 550 11.79 -41.09 12.69
N PRO A 551 11.61 -41.56 13.95
CA PRO A 551 11.90 -42.92 14.34
C PRO A 551 11.02 -43.93 13.57
N GLU A 552 11.47 -45.15 13.42
CA GLU A 552 10.66 -46.23 12.87
C GLU A 552 9.46 -46.52 13.78
N GLY A 553 8.27 -46.68 13.21
CA GLY A 553 7.05 -46.93 13.98
C GLY A 553 6.51 -45.70 14.76
N TYR A 554 6.93 -44.48 14.45
CA TYR A 554 6.47 -43.25 15.12
C TYR A 554 4.96 -43.10 15.12
N GLU A 555 4.24 -43.71 14.18
CA GLU A 555 2.79 -43.65 14.07
C GLU A 555 2.09 -44.20 15.32
N ALA A 556 2.71 -45.12 16.05
CA ALA A 556 2.20 -45.66 17.29
C ALA A 556 2.12 -44.59 18.43
N GLY A 557 2.90 -43.51 18.29
CA GLY A 557 2.87 -42.37 19.20
C GLY A 557 1.77 -41.34 18.88
N ASN A 558 0.78 -41.66 18.06
CA ASN A 558 -0.33 -40.75 17.76
C ASN A 558 -1.03 -40.27 19.04
N ILE A 559 -1.15 -38.94 19.20
CA ILE A 559 -1.84 -38.33 20.34
C ILE A 559 -3.24 -37.94 19.87
N ASP A 560 -4.20 -38.82 20.03
CA ASP A 560 -5.57 -38.61 19.57
C ASP A 560 -6.19 -37.31 20.10
N SER A 561 -5.90 -36.92 21.32
CA SER A 561 -6.41 -35.68 21.92
C SER A 561 -5.91 -34.39 21.19
N LEU A 562 -4.82 -34.48 20.45
CA LEU A 562 -4.26 -33.38 19.65
C LEU A 562 -4.53 -33.54 18.15
N ALA A 563 -5.15 -34.65 17.73
CA ALA A 563 -5.55 -34.84 16.34
C ALA A 563 -6.78 -33.95 16.05
N ASN A 564 -6.72 -33.19 14.98
CA ASN A 564 -7.82 -32.33 14.52
C ASN A 564 -8.10 -32.58 13.04
N ARG A 565 -9.30 -33.02 12.71
CA ARG A 565 -9.79 -33.16 11.36
C ARG A 565 -11.06 -32.35 11.21
N SER A 566 -11.07 -31.40 10.30
CA SER A 566 -12.19 -30.51 10.07
C SER A 566 -12.55 -30.47 8.60
N ASN A 567 -13.84 -30.68 8.31
CA ASN A 567 -14.43 -30.43 7.01
C ASN A 567 -15.48 -29.36 7.16
N SER A 568 -15.31 -28.22 6.50
CA SER A 568 -16.31 -27.17 6.50
C SER A 568 -16.77 -26.81 5.08
N LEU A 569 -18.04 -26.46 4.97
CA LEU A 569 -18.65 -25.94 3.77
C LEU A 569 -19.46 -24.70 4.12
N THR A 570 -19.04 -23.58 3.58
CA THR A 570 -19.81 -22.33 3.62
C THR A 570 -20.34 -22.05 2.23
N SER A 571 -21.66 -21.94 2.08
CA SER A 571 -22.30 -21.53 0.83
C SER A 571 -23.20 -20.33 1.07
N GLY A 572 -23.27 -19.43 0.11
CA GLY A 572 -24.05 -18.20 0.21
C GLY A 572 -24.71 -17.82 -1.11
N HIS A 573 -25.93 -17.32 -1.01
CA HIS A 573 -26.66 -16.68 -2.10
C HIS A 573 -26.72 -15.18 -1.83
N ASN A 574 -26.14 -14.39 -2.72
CA ASN A 574 -26.00 -12.94 -2.58
C ASN A 574 -26.99 -12.26 -3.53
N LEU A 575 -27.83 -11.39 -3.00
CA LEU A 575 -28.65 -10.47 -3.78
C LEU A 575 -28.15 -9.06 -3.54
N ALA A 576 -27.79 -8.34 -4.60
CA ALA A 576 -27.34 -6.97 -4.48
C ALA A 576 -28.10 -6.06 -5.42
N LEU A 577 -28.48 -4.90 -4.88
CA LEU A 577 -29.03 -3.77 -5.61
C LEU A 577 -28.02 -2.63 -5.49
N GLN A 578 -27.58 -2.10 -6.63
CA GLN A 578 -26.63 -0.99 -6.67
C GLN A 578 -27.16 0.13 -7.57
N PHE A 579 -27.17 1.34 -7.06
CA PHE A 579 -27.47 2.56 -7.79
C PHE A 579 -26.24 3.43 -7.88
N THR A 580 -25.99 3.99 -9.07
CA THR A 580 -24.89 4.92 -9.32
C THR A 580 -25.40 6.12 -10.08
N TYR A 581 -25.09 7.31 -9.61
CA TYR A 581 -25.27 8.59 -10.27
C TYR A 581 -23.93 9.32 -10.37
N ASN A 582 -23.49 9.70 -11.55
CA ASN A 582 -22.23 10.39 -11.82
C ASN A 582 -22.53 11.70 -12.58
N GLY A 583 -23.04 12.71 -11.87
CA GLY A 583 -23.23 14.04 -12.42
C GLY A 583 -21.91 14.85 -12.46
N GLU A 584 -21.94 16.01 -13.12
CA GLU A 584 -20.74 16.86 -13.28
C GLU A 584 -20.16 17.36 -11.94
N VAL A 585 -21.02 17.61 -10.95
CA VAL A 585 -20.63 18.15 -9.64
C VAL A 585 -20.81 17.13 -8.53
N TRP A 586 -21.87 16.34 -8.58
CA TRP A 586 -22.23 15.37 -7.55
C TRP A 586 -22.22 13.96 -8.09
N GLY A 587 -21.72 13.03 -7.29
CA GLY A 587 -21.83 11.61 -7.52
C GLY A 587 -22.47 10.91 -6.32
N ILE A 588 -23.31 9.91 -6.59
CA ILE A 588 -23.95 9.07 -5.58
C ILE A 588 -23.71 7.63 -5.95
N ARG A 589 -23.26 6.82 -5.02
CA ARG A 589 -23.23 5.37 -5.13
C ARG A 589 -23.89 4.79 -3.89
N SER A 590 -24.87 3.94 -4.10
CA SER A 590 -25.54 3.24 -3.03
C SER A 590 -25.67 1.78 -3.39
N SER A 591 -25.39 0.90 -2.47
CA SER A 591 -25.63 -0.53 -2.65
C SER A 591 -26.12 -1.18 -1.37
N LEU A 592 -26.95 -2.17 -1.52
CA LEU A 592 -27.35 -3.07 -0.45
C LEU A 592 -27.13 -4.51 -0.95
N THR A 593 -26.26 -5.23 -0.27
CA THR A 593 -26.05 -6.66 -0.49
C THR A 593 -26.60 -7.44 0.67
N THR A 594 -27.44 -8.43 0.37
CA THR A 594 -27.98 -9.39 1.34
C THR A 594 -27.45 -10.76 0.99
N THR A 595 -26.82 -11.43 1.95
CA THR A 595 -26.30 -12.78 1.79
C THR A 595 -27.07 -13.76 2.66
N PHE A 596 -27.68 -14.77 2.03
CA PHE A 596 -28.27 -15.92 2.71
C PHE A 596 -27.19 -16.98 2.78
N GLN A 597 -26.63 -17.18 3.95
CA GLN A 597 -25.47 -18.04 4.14
C GLN A 597 -25.83 -19.30 4.92
N LYS A 598 -25.32 -20.44 4.44
CA LYS A 598 -25.33 -21.72 5.13
C LYS A 598 -23.89 -22.14 5.40
N ARG A 599 -23.55 -22.39 6.66
CA ARG A 599 -22.23 -22.85 7.11
C ARG A 599 -22.38 -24.18 7.82
N SER A 600 -21.72 -25.20 7.33
CA SER A 600 -21.68 -26.52 7.94
C SER A 600 -20.23 -26.90 8.25
N ILE A 601 -20.00 -27.51 9.36
CA ILE A 601 -18.72 -28.04 9.77
C ILE A 601 -18.91 -29.40 10.45
N ASN A 602 -18.06 -30.33 10.07
CA ASN A 602 -17.84 -31.59 10.77
C ASN A 602 -16.40 -31.59 11.27
N GLU A 603 -16.23 -31.58 12.59
CA GLU A 603 -14.93 -31.56 13.24
C GLU A 603 -14.77 -32.79 14.13
N TYR A 604 -13.64 -33.42 13.99
CA TYR A 604 -13.23 -34.56 14.80
C TYR A 604 -11.93 -34.23 15.51
N THR A 605 -11.93 -34.30 16.83
CA THR A 605 -10.72 -34.15 17.63
C THR A 605 -10.67 -35.26 18.67
N GLY A 606 -9.77 -36.20 18.43
CA GLY A 606 -9.60 -37.33 19.30
C GLY A 606 -10.92 -38.10 19.53
N ARG A 607 -11.50 -37.87 20.66
CA ARG A 607 -12.75 -38.55 21.10
C ARG A 607 -14.01 -37.70 20.91
N HIS A 608 -13.87 -36.45 20.46
CA HIS A 608 -15.00 -35.53 20.27
C HIS A 608 -15.28 -35.34 18.80
N GLN A 609 -16.53 -35.55 18.43
CA GLN A 609 -17.07 -35.21 17.11
C GLN A 609 -18.11 -34.11 17.29
N ALA A 610 -17.97 -33.04 16.55
CA ALA A 610 -18.94 -31.96 16.48
C ALA A 610 -19.41 -31.80 15.04
N ASP A 611 -20.71 -31.86 14.82
CA ASP A 611 -21.37 -31.59 13.57
C ASP A 611 -22.37 -30.46 13.76
N THR A 612 -22.21 -29.40 13.03
CA THR A 612 -23.05 -28.21 13.18
C THR A 612 -23.34 -27.57 11.84
N THR A 613 -24.58 -27.11 11.68
CA THR A 613 -25.02 -26.31 10.53
C THR A 613 -25.70 -25.04 11.02
N ILE A 614 -25.21 -23.90 10.54
CA ILE A 614 -25.70 -22.57 10.91
C ILE A 614 -26.17 -21.85 9.66
N ASN A 615 -27.42 -21.37 9.70
CA ASN A 615 -27.97 -20.49 8.66
C ASN A 615 -27.96 -19.06 9.18
N SER A 616 -27.57 -18.12 8.35
CA SER A 616 -27.50 -16.70 8.72
C SER A 616 -27.86 -15.80 7.53
N ILE A 617 -28.34 -14.61 7.85
CA ILE A 617 -28.56 -13.54 6.88
C ILE A 617 -27.59 -12.41 7.24
N GLU A 618 -26.85 -11.97 6.23
CA GLU A 618 -25.87 -10.88 6.37
C GLU A 618 -26.29 -9.69 5.54
N TRP A 619 -26.11 -8.49 6.10
CA TRP A 619 -26.45 -7.23 5.46
C TRP A 619 -25.21 -6.39 5.29
N GLN A 620 -25.02 -5.84 4.08
CA GLN A 620 -23.87 -5.02 3.73
C GLN A 620 -24.35 -3.76 2.97
N PRO A 621 -24.87 -2.73 3.67
CA PRO A 621 -25.20 -1.45 3.06
C PRO A 621 -23.94 -0.62 2.81
N ASN A 622 -23.91 0.05 1.67
CA ASN A 622 -22.88 1.02 1.31
C ASN A 622 -23.53 2.28 0.74
N LEU A 623 -23.06 3.46 1.14
CA LEU A 623 -23.45 4.74 0.57
C LEU A 623 -22.21 5.61 0.42
N THR A 624 -21.95 6.10 -0.78
CA THR A 624 -20.88 7.07 -1.04
C THR A 624 -21.43 8.27 -1.77
N LEU A 625 -21.18 9.45 -1.23
CA LEU A 625 -21.48 10.75 -1.83
C LEU A 625 -20.16 11.41 -2.23
N THR A 626 -20.06 11.90 -3.45
CA THR A 626 -18.89 12.64 -3.94
C THR A 626 -19.30 14.01 -4.45
N TYR A 627 -18.45 14.97 -4.22
CA TYR A 627 -18.56 16.33 -4.72
C TYR A 627 -17.28 16.70 -5.46
N HIS A 628 -17.39 17.17 -6.68
CA HIS A 628 -16.28 17.64 -7.48
C HIS A 628 -16.64 18.93 -8.19
N LYS A 629 -15.92 20.02 -7.89
CA LYS A 629 -16.09 21.29 -8.59
C LYS A 629 -14.77 22.06 -8.63
N GLY A 630 -14.25 22.24 -9.84
CA GLY A 630 -12.95 22.85 -10.05
C GLY A 630 -11.85 22.04 -9.35
N ASP A 631 -11.05 22.71 -8.52
CA ASP A 631 -9.96 22.08 -7.78
C ASP A 631 -10.40 21.36 -6.49
N ASN A 632 -11.69 21.41 -6.14
CA ASN A 632 -12.21 20.84 -4.90
C ASN A 632 -12.82 19.47 -5.16
N TYR A 633 -12.46 18.52 -4.32
CA TYR A 633 -13.07 17.19 -4.24
C TYR A 633 -13.43 16.89 -2.79
N ALA A 634 -14.64 16.42 -2.56
CA ALA A 634 -15.04 15.92 -1.25
C ALA A 634 -15.77 14.58 -1.40
N MET A 635 -15.63 13.72 -0.41
CA MET A 635 -16.31 12.44 -0.37
C MET A 635 -16.72 12.12 1.06
N ILE A 636 -17.91 11.55 1.21
CA ILE A 636 -18.33 10.87 2.43
C ILE A 636 -18.83 9.49 2.06
N SER A 637 -18.38 8.47 2.80
CA SER A 637 -18.75 7.08 2.57
C SER A 637 -19.16 6.42 3.88
N TYR A 638 -20.26 5.69 3.86
CA TYR A 638 -20.69 4.77 4.90
C TYR A 638 -20.64 3.35 4.39
N ASN A 639 -20.05 2.45 5.20
CA ASN A 639 -20.02 1.03 4.96
C ASN A 639 -20.49 0.29 6.22
N GLY A 640 -21.54 -0.49 6.10
CA GLY A 640 -22.03 -1.38 7.14
C GLY A 640 -21.76 -2.84 6.77
N GLY A 641 -21.56 -3.71 7.76
CA GLY A 641 -21.37 -5.13 7.44
C GLY A 641 -21.58 -6.06 8.62
N THR A 642 -22.37 -7.13 8.40
CA THR A 642 -22.49 -8.25 9.32
C THR A 642 -21.31 -9.20 9.14
N SER A 643 -20.71 -9.68 10.22
CA SER A 643 -19.65 -10.68 10.24
C SER A 643 -20.00 -11.78 11.24
N GLN A 644 -19.96 -13.01 10.76
CA GLN A 644 -20.23 -14.18 11.61
C GLN A 644 -18.96 -14.61 12.34
N PRO A 645 -19.07 -15.18 13.57
CA PRO A 645 -17.95 -15.82 14.22
C PRO A 645 -17.35 -16.92 13.36
N MET A 646 -16.06 -17.15 13.47
CA MET A 646 -15.41 -18.29 12.83
C MET A 646 -16.01 -19.59 13.37
N LEU A 647 -16.23 -20.59 12.49
CA LEU A 647 -16.79 -21.86 12.94
C LEU A 647 -15.92 -22.53 14.03
N ARG A 648 -14.61 -22.44 13.91
CA ARG A 648 -13.66 -22.94 14.94
C ARG A 648 -13.83 -22.26 16.29
N ASP A 649 -14.12 -20.97 16.31
CA ASP A 649 -14.39 -20.25 17.57
C ASP A 649 -15.65 -20.73 18.27
N LEU A 650 -16.58 -21.34 17.53
CA LEU A 650 -17.83 -21.89 18.08
C LEU A 650 -17.68 -23.32 18.61
N ILE A 651 -16.91 -24.17 17.95
CA ILE A 651 -16.98 -25.62 18.20
C ILE A 651 -15.62 -26.31 18.37
N ALA A 652 -14.49 -25.62 18.09
CA ALA A 652 -13.18 -26.26 18.22
C ALA A 652 -12.97 -26.78 19.65
N PRO A 653 -12.44 -27.98 19.82
CA PRO A 653 -12.06 -28.48 21.13
C PRO A 653 -10.96 -27.64 21.72
N THR A 654 -10.79 -27.74 23.05
CA THR A 654 -9.71 -27.04 23.73
C THR A 654 -8.36 -27.50 23.24
N ASP A 655 -7.54 -26.55 22.81
CA ASP A 655 -6.18 -26.81 22.32
C ASP A 655 -5.18 -26.74 23.48
N TYR A 656 -4.63 -27.88 23.83
CA TYR A 656 -3.59 -28.07 24.88
C TYR A 656 -2.18 -28.28 24.25
N SER A 657 -2.01 -28.04 22.97
CA SER A 657 -0.71 -28.25 22.28
C SER A 657 0.41 -27.37 22.83
N SER A 658 0.06 -26.25 23.43
CA SER A 658 0.97 -25.36 24.16
C SER A 658 0.47 -25.20 25.60
N PRO A 659 1.07 -25.84 26.58
CA PRO A 659 0.61 -25.82 27.99
C PRO A 659 0.59 -24.41 28.61
N LEU A 660 1.42 -23.51 28.13
CA LEU A 660 1.43 -22.10 28.52
C LEU A 660 0.43 -21.22 27.74
N ASN A 661 -0.23 -21.75 26.70
CA ASN A 661 -1.15 -21.00 25.86
C ASN A 661 -2.33 -21.90 25.42
N ILE A 662 -3.29 -22.08 26.31
CA ILE A 662 -4.48 -22.90 26.07
C ILE A 662 -5.53 -22.06 25.33
N THR A 663 -6.20 -22.64 24.34
CA THR A 663 -7.28 -21.97 23.61
C THR A 663 -8.55 -22.80 23.65
N ARG A 664 -9.69 -22.18 24.03
CA ARG A 664 -11.02 -22.78 23.97
C ARG A 664 -11.94 -22.12 22.96
N SER A 665 -12.96 -22.83 22.52
CA SER A 665 -14.09 -22.30 21.74
C SER A 665 -15.21 -21.78 22.65
N ASN A 666 -16.19 -21.10 22.03
CA ASN A 666 -17.41 -20.64 22.69
C ASN A 666 -18.62 -20.79 21.73
N PRO A 667 -19.54 -21.77 21.97
CA PRO A 667 -20.68 -21.99 21.10
C PRO A 667 -21.75 -20.88 21.16
N ASN A 668 -21.67 -19.98 22.15
CA ASN A 668 -22.66 -18.91 22.35
C ASN A 668 -22.34 -17.61 21.61
N LEU A 669 -21.34 -17.62 20.74
CA LEU A 669 -20.96 -16.44 19.97
C LEU A 669 -22.07 -16.02 19.01
N ARG A 670 -22.27 -14.71 18.92
CA ARG A 670 -23.22 -14.06 18.02
C ARG A 670 -22.51 -13.29 16.92
N ALA A 671 -23.19 -13.03 15.81
CA ALA A 671 -22.70 -12.18 14.75
C ALA A 671 -22.35 -10.78 15.25
N SER A 672 -21.30 -10.23 14.73
CA SER A 672 -20.90 -8.83 14.92
C SER A 672 -21.37 -7.97 13.75
N TYR A 673 -21.54 -6.67 14.01
CA TYR A 673 -21.86 -5.70 12.98
C TYR A 673 -20.87 -4.54 13.05
N SER A 674 -20.27 -4.21 11.88
CA SER A 674 -19.33 -3.11 11.75
C SER A 674 -20.00 -1.90 11.08
N ASN A 675 -19.75 -0.72 11.62
CA ASN A 675 -20.04 0.56 11.01
C ASN A 675 -18.73 1.27 10.70
N TYR A 676 -18.58 1.76 9.48
CA TYR A 676 -17.44 2.53 9.05
C TYR A 676 -17.90 3.76 8.27
N ILE A 677 -17.51 4.94 8.75
CA ILE A 677 -17.73 6.22 8.07
C ILE A 677 -16.37 6.79 7.72
N TYR A 678 -16.24 7.23 6.49
CA TYR A 678 -15.06 7.92 6.00
C TYR A 678 -15.46 9.20 5.31
N ALA A 679 -14.82 10.30 5.64
CA ALA A 679 -14.98 11.60 4.98
C ALA A 679 -13.63 12.15 4.56
N MET A 680 -13.55 12.75 3.39
CA MET A 680 -12.35 13.43 2.94
C MET A 680 -12.68 14.68 2.15
N PHE A 681 -11.78 15.64 2.22
CA PHE A 681 -11.75 16.85 1.41
C PHE A 681 -10.36 17.03 0.82
N ASN A 682 -10.29 17.40 -0.45
CA ASN A 682 -9.06 17.67 -1.18
C ASN A 682 -9.20 18.93 -2.01
N ASN A 683 -8.24 19.85 -1.91
CA ASN A 683 -8.09 20.98 -2.82
C ASN A 683 -6.76 20.86 -3.55
N PHE A 684 -6.80 20.37 -4.79
CA PHE A 684 -5.61 20.06 -5.59
C PHE A 684 -4.72 21.28 -5.83
N ARG A 685 -5.31 22.45 -6.10
CA ARG A 685 -4.55 23.67 -6.38
C ARG A 685 -3.81 24.21 -5.18
N LYS A 686 -4.43 24.09 -4.00
CA LYS A 686 -3.83 24.54 -2.73
C LYS A 686 -2.92 23.47 -2.13
N GLY A 687 -2.97 22.22 -2.62
CA GLY A 687 -2.23 21.08 -2.07
C GLY A 687 -2.71 20.67 -0.68
N ILE A 688 -3.98 20.85 -0.37
CA ILE A 688 -4.56 20.54 0.95
C ILE A 688 -5.41 19.27 0.82
N MET A 689 -5.16 18.31 1.70
CA MET A 689 -6.01 17.13 1.88
C MET A 689 -6.32 16.96 3.36
N VAL A 690 -7.57 16.64 3.68
CA VAL A 690 -8.02 16.27 5.02
C VAL A 690 -8.90 15.04 4.92
N GLY A 691 -8.62 14.04 5.75
CA GLY A 691 -9.40 12.82 5.86
C GLY A 691 -9.80 12.55 7.31
N MET A 692 -10.95 11.92 7.51
CA MET A 692 -11.43 11.50 8.82
C MET A 692 -12.18 10.18 8.66
N SER A 693 -11.96 9.24 9.55
CA SER A 693 -12.73 8.00 9.60
C SER A 693 -13.17 7.67 11.01
N TRP A 694 -14.34 7.08 11.11
CA TRP A 694 -14.88 6.53 12.34
C TRP A 694 -15.33 5.10 12.09
N ASN A 695 -14.96 4.22 13.01
CA ASN A 695 -15.36 2.83 12.99
C ASN A 695 -15.92 2.41 14.34
N GLN A 696 -16.93 1.55 14.33
CA GLN A 696 -17.53 0.97 15.51
C GLN A 696 -17.88 -0.51 15.23
N GLN A 697 -17.63 -1.35 16.19
CA GLN A 697 -18.06 -2.76 16.15
C GLN A 697 -19.07 -3.04 17.25
N ILE A 698 -20.22 -3.56 16.87
CA ILE A 698 -21.29 -4.02 17.75
C ILE A 698 -21.16 -5.54 17.87
N ASN A 699 -21.25 -6.10 19.09
CA ASN A 699 -21.03 -7.52 19.36
C ASN A 699 -19.69 -8.04 18.82
N SER A 700 -18.64 -7.22 18.91
CA SER A 700 -17.31 -7.61 18.44
C SER A 700 -16.87 -8.93 19.11
N VAL A 701 -16.43 -9.89 18.30
CA VAL A 701 -15.79 -11.09 18.82
C VAL A 701 -14.36 -10.76 19.21
N THR A 702 -14.05 -10.87 20.50
CA THR A 702 -12.70 -10.66 21.05
C THR A 702 -12.31 -11.88 21.90
N ARG A 703 -11.06 -11.93 22.34
CA ARG A 703 -10.62 -13.02 23.24
C ARG A 703 -10.65 -12.55 24.69
N ALA A 704 -11.32 -13.33 25.53
CA ALA A 704 -11.14 -13.27 26.97
C ALA A 704 -9.88 -14.04 27.34
N THR A 705 -9.14 -13.55 28.32
CA THR A 705 -7.88 -14.15 28.77
C THR A 705 -7.95 -14.42 30.29
N ILE A 706 -7.60 -15.64 30.68
CA ILE A 706 -7.42 -16.03 32.06
C ILE A 706 -5.95 -16.36 32.26
N TYR A 707 -5.27 -15.70 33.17
CA TYR A 707 -3.87 -15.94 33.50
C TYR A 707 -3.73 -16.93 34.63
N ASN A 708 -2.78 -17.85 34.47
CA ASN A 708 -2.38 -18.78 35.55
C ASN A 708 -1.08 -18.26 36.17
N THR A 709 -1.19 -17.77 37.40
CA THR A 709 -0.07 -17.18 38.13
C THR A 709 0.96 -18.22 38.62
N GLU A 710 0.58 -19.50 38.69
CA GLU A 710 1.47 -20.59 39.14
C GLU A 710 2.36 -21.11 38.00
N THR A 711 1.78 -21.23 36.78
CA THR A 711 2.50 -21.74 35.61
C THR A 711 3.09 -20.63 34.74
N GLY A 712 2.61 -19.39 34.90
CA GLY A 712 2.87 -18.29 33.99
C GLY A 712 2.16 -18.43 32.64
N GLY A 713 1.27 -19.39 32.48
CA GLY A 713 0.49 -19.65 31.29
C GLY A 713 -0.79 -18.81 31.21
N ARG A 714 -1.49 -18.95 30.13
CA ARG A 714 -2.79 -18.29 29.92
C ARG A 714 -3.76 -19.18 29.16
N GLU A 715 -5.01 -18.97 29.44
CA GLU A 715 -6.13 -19.57 28.72
C GLU A 715 -6.92 -18.48 28.02
N THR A 716 -7.23 -18.68 26.74
CA THR A 716 -7.98 -17.71 25.94
C THR A 716 -9.19 -18.35 25.29
N PHE A 717 -10.29 -17.60 25.21
CA PHE A 717 -11.51 -18.03 24.53
C PHE A 717 -12.25 -16.83 23.92
N PRO A 718 -12.95 -17.00 22.80
CA PRO A 718 -13.65 -15.92 22.14
C PRO A 718 -14.95 -15.57 22.88
N VAL A 719 -15.26 -14.27 22.92
CA VAL A 719 -16.47 -13.71 23.53
C VAL A 719 -16.99 -12.55 22.72
N ASN A 720 -18.31 -12.31 22.76
CA ASN A 720 -18.87 -11.08 22.22
C ASN A 720 -18.76 -9.94 23.23
N ILE A 721 -18.30 -8.79 22.77
CA ILE A 721 -18.19 -7.59 23.60
C ILE A 721 -18.60 -6.35 22.81
N ASN A 722 -19.13 -5.35 23.53
CA ASN A 722 -19.44 -4.03 22.98
C ASN A 722 -18.48 -2.97 23.52
N GLY A 723 -18.39 -1.85 22.79
CA GLY A 723 -17.61 -0.71 23.21
C GLY A 723 -16.33 -0.49 22.40
N ASN A 724 -16.03 -1.35 21.42
CA ASN A 724 -14.91 -1.16 20.50
C ASN A 724 -15.25 -0.11 19.44
N TRP A 725 -14.48 0.97 19.40
CA TRP A 725 -14.62 2.02 18.38
C TRP A 725 -13.30 2.74 18.16
N GLY A 726 -13.15 3.36 17.01
CA GLY A 726 -11.99 4.14 16.63
C GLY A 726 -12.36 5.39 15.85
N LEU A 727 -11.59 6.44 16.05
CA LEU A 727 -11.61 7.69 15.30
C LEU A 727 -10.21 7.95 14.79
N SER A 728 -10.05 8.17 13.49
CA SER A 728 -8.76 8.56 12.91
C SER A 728 -8.95 9.77 12.00
N GLY A 729 -7.95 10.63 11.97
CA GLY A 729 -7.91 11.79 11.10
C GLY A 729 -6.51 12.00 10.54
N ASN A 730 -6.44 12.51 9.33
CA ASN A 730 -5.19 12.91 8.71
C ASN A 730 -5.37 14.22 7.94
N ALA A 731 -4.33 15.02 7.92
CA ALA A 731 -4.23 16.22 7.10
C ALA A 731 -2.87 16.29 6.43
N SER A 732 -2.84 16.76 5.19
CA SER A 732 -1.58 17.02 4.50
C SER A 732 -1.63 18.33 3.72
N TYR A 733 -0.48 18.97 3.65
CA TYR A 733 -0.21 20.15 2.84
C TYR A 733 1.02 19.91 2.00
N ASP A 734 0.90 20.00 0.68
CA ASP A 734 1.98 19.83 -0.29
C ASP A 734 2.02 21.00 -1.24
N LYS A 735 3.07 21.82 -1.13
CA LYS A 735 3.23 23.01 -1.96
C LYS A 735 4.65 23.16 -2.45
N ARG A 736 4.77 23.45 -3.74
CA ARG A 736 6.03 23.79 -4.39
C ARG A 736 6.09 25.28 -4.70
N PHE A 737 7.24 25.88 -4.41
CA PHE A 737 7.60 27.27 -4.68
C PHE A 737 8.93 27.30 -5.44
N ASN A 738 8.89 27.29 -6.78
CA ASN A 738 10.07 27.21 -7.62
C ASN A 738 10.90 25.94 -7.27
N PHE A 739 12.10 26.13 -6.70
CA PHE A 739 13.00 25.03 -6.29
C PHE A 739 12.71 24.48 -4.89
N PHE A 740 11.81 25.10 -4.15
CA PHE A 740 11.46 24.67 -2.80
C PHE A 740 10.15 23.92 -2.78
N ARG A 741 10.06 22.85 -2.00
CA ARG A 741 8.84 22.13 -1.69
C ARG A 741 8.67 22.02 -0.19
N ILE A 742 7.48 22.32 0.29
CA ILE A 742 7.05 22.09 1.67
C ILE A 742 6.03 20.98 1.63
N TYR A 743 6.29 19.91 2.35
CA TYR A 743 5.35 18.83 2.56
C TYR A 743 5.17 18.63 4.06
N LEU A 744 3.95 18.80 4.53
CA LEU A 744 3.57 18.65 5.93
C LEU A 744 2.43 17.64 6.00
N THR A 745 2.57 16.63 6.85
CA THR A 745 1.47 15.73 7.20
C THR A 745 1.27 15.68 8.70
N GLY A 746 0.03 15.52 9.10
CA GLY A 746 -0.35 15.20 10.46
C GLY A 746 -1.40 14.09 10.43
N ALA A 747 -1.29 13.09 11.30
CA ALA A 747 -2.33 12.11 11.48
C ALA A 747 -2.51 11.80 12.97
N GLY A 748 -3.74 11.50 13.32
CA GLY A 748 -4.12 11.14 14.67
C GLY A 748 -5.10 9.98 14.67
N ASN A 749 -4.98 9.10 15.64
CA ASN A 749 -5.94 8.07 15.90
C ASN A 749 -6.26 7.99 17.39
N PHE A 750 -7.51 7.77 17.69
CA PHE A 750 -8.02 7.55 19.02
C PHE A 750 -8.92 6.32 19.01
N ASN A 751 -8.55 5.27 19.78
CA ASN A 751 -9.30 4.03 19.78
C ASN A 751 -9.65 3.64 21.22
N GLN A 752 -10.83 3.07 21.39
CA GLN A 752 -11.23 2.34 22.59
C GLN A 752 -11.32 0.87 22.25
N ASN A 753 -10.51 0.07 22.91
CA ASN A 753 -10.55 -1.39 22.85
C ASN A 753 -11.03 -1.93 24.19
N VAL A 754 -11.94 -2.90 24.13
CA VAL A 754 -12.49 -3.55 25.31
C VAL A 754 -12.12 -5.02 25.24
N SER A 755 -11.64 -5.56 26.35
CA SER A 755 -11.30 -6.98 26.51
C SER A 755 -11.83 -7.50 27.84
N LEU A 756 -11.84 -8.81 28.02
CA LEU A 756 -12.17 -9.48 29.27
C LEU A 756 -10.92 -10.17 29.80
N ILE A 757 -10.54 -9.87 31.01
CA ILE A 757 -9.33 -10.40 31.65
C ILE A 757 -9.68 -10.91 33.02
N ASN A 758 -9.16 -12.07 33.39
CA ASN A 758 -9.16 -12.60 34.76
C ASN A 758 -7.75 -13.02 35.15
N GLU A 759 -7.41 -12.82 36.41
CA GLU A 759 -6.13 -13.15 37.01
C GLU A 759 -6.34 -14.19 38.08
N GLY A 760 -5.93 -15.43 37.80
CA GLY A 760 -6.10 -16.59 38.71
C GLY A 760 -7.29 -17.47 38.34
N TYR A 761 -7.26 -18.69 38.87
CA TYR A 761 -8.27 -19.73 38.62
C TYR A 761 -9.49 -19.66 39.57
N ASP A 762 -9.57 -18.62 40.39
CA ASP A 762 -10.75 -18.42 41.23
C ASP A 762 -11.96 -18.17 40.37
N ASN A 763 -12.90 -19.05 40.31
CA ASN A 763 -14.19 -19.08 39.58
C ASN A 763 -14.91 -17.72 39.30
N GLN A 764 -14.20 -16.62 39.36
CA GLN A 764 -14.69 -15.29 39.09
C GLN A 764 -14.78 -15.05 37.57
N MET A 765 -15.87 -14.43 37.15
CA MET A 765 -16.03 -14.04 35.73
C MET A 765 -14.97 -13.01 35.35
N PRO A 766 -14.40 -13.13 34.11
CA PRO A 766 -13.44 -12.15 33.61
C PRO A 766 -13.99 -10.72 33.66
N GLN A 767 -13.17 -9.81 34.19
CA GLN A 767 -13.51 -8.39 34.31
C GLN A 767 -13.29 -7.64 33.00
N GLN A 768 -14.11 -6.61 32.78
CA GLN A 768 -13.97 -5.77 31.59
C GLN A 768 -12.81 -4.79 31.75
N SER A 769 -11.84 -4.91 30.83
CA SER A 769 -10.70 -4.01 30.68
C SER A 769 -10.92 -3.08 29.49
N LYS A 770 -10.96 -1.76 29.70
CA LYS A 770 -11.07 -0.75 28.66
C LYS A 770 -9.73 -0.06 28.46
N THR A 771 -9.28 -0.06 27.23
CA THR A 771 -8.03 0.61 26.84
C THR A 771 -8.32 1.71 25.85
N HIS A 772 -7.88 2.90 26.20
CA HIS A 772 -7.84 4.04 25.29
C HIS A 772 -6.44 4.19 24.74
N THR A 773 -6.32 4.14 23.43
CA THR A 773 -5.06 4.39 22.73
C THR A 773 -5.15 5.68 21.91
N THR A 774 -4.15 6.52 22.06
CA THR A 774 -3.99 7.76 21.27
C THR A 774 -2.67 7.70 20.54
N GLY A 775 -2.72 7.79 19.23
CA GLY A 775 -1.55 7.93 18.37
C GLY A 775 -1.60 9.27 17.64
N LEU A 776 -0.51 10.02 17.67
CA LEU A 776 -0.34 11.24 16.90
C LEU A 776 0.98 11.16 16.16
N ASN A 777 0.99 11.54 14.90
CA ASN A 777 2.21 11.70 14.14
C ASN A 777 2.18 12.96 13.27
N SER A 778 3.33 13.55 13.06
CA SER A 778 3.53 14.61 12.09
C SER A 778 4.86 14.41 11.36
N ASP A 779 4.89 14.76 10.08
CA ASP A 779 6.07 14.69 9.23
C ASP A 779 6.15 16.00 8.45
N LEU A 780 7.24 16.76 8.64
CA LEU A 780 7.58 17.96 7.89
C LEU A 780 8.78 17.65 7.00
N ARG A 781 8.66 17.87 5.70
CA ARG A 781 9.75 17.77 4.74
C ARG A 781 9.93 19.10 4.03
N LEU A 782 11.15 19.59 4.05
CA LEU A 782 11.57 20.79 3.36
C LEU A 782 12.59 20.37 2.31
N SER A 783 12.21 20.42 1.04
CA SER A 783 13.07 19.99 -0.05
C SER A 783 13.54 21.20 -0.87
N TYR A 784 14.82 21.28 -1.13
CA TYR A 784 15.43 22.17 -2.11
C TYR A 784 15.86 21.34 -3.32
N LEU A 785 15.28 21.64 -4.49
CA LEU A 785 15.28 20.81 -5.71
C LEU A 785 15.89 21.57 -6.91
N PRO A 786 17.15 22.01 -6.86
CA PRO A 786 17.82 22.62 -8.01
C PRO A 786 18.08 21.56 -9.11
N SER A 787 18.49 22.02 -10.31
CA SER A 787 18.81 21.12 -11.42
C SER A 787 20.02 20.21 -11.14
N TRP A 788 20.92 20.62 -10.25
CA TRP A 788 22.12 19.86 -9.88
C TRP A 788 21.93 18.90 -8.70
N GLY A 789 20.77 18.91 -8.05
CA GLY A 789 20.63 18.02 -6.90
C GLY A 789 19.26 18.01 -6.24
N ASN A 790 19.24 17.39 -5.08
CA ASN A 790 18.14 17.35 -4.13
C ASN A 790 18.72 17.42 -2.72
N ILE A 791 18.18 18.30 -1.90
CA ILE A 791 18.50 18.41 -0.47
C ILE A 791 17.17 18.43 0.26
N GLU A 792 16.90 17.44 1.10
CA GLU A 792 15.68 17.34 1.88
C GLU A 792 16.01 17.26 3.36
N LEU A 793 15.43 18.16 4.13
CA LEU A 793 15.38 18.12 5.58
C LEU A 793 14.04 17.58 6.00
N ASN A 794 14.02 16.56 6.86
CA ASN A 794 12.79 16.00 7.39
C ASN A 794 12.79 16.04 8.92
N GLY A 795 11.63 16.36 9.47
CA GLY A 795 11.36 16.34 10.90
C GLY A 795 10.11 15.51 11.16
N LYS A 796 10.23 14.41 11.91
CA LYS A 796 9.09 13.58 12.26
C LYS A 796 8.92 13.54 13.77
N TRP A 797 7.68 13.72 14.20
CA TRP A 797 7.25 13.53 15.57
C TRP A 797 6.20 12.45 15.64
N THR A 798 6.34 11.54 16.60
CA THR A 798 5.36 10.49 16.87
C THR A 798 5.10 10.45 18.36
N PHE A 799 3.83 10.47 18.72
CA PHE A 799 3.35 10.29 20.09
C PHE A 799 2.39 9.12 20.13
N TYR A 800 2.60 8.24 21.06
CA TYR A 800 1.70 7.13 21.33
C TYR A 800 1.42 7.07 22.83
N GLN A 801 0.15 6.89 23.20
CA GLN A 801 -0.29 6.75 24.58
C GLN A 801 -1.31 5.62 24.69
N SER A 802 -1.20 4.81 25.72
CA SER A 802 -2.16 3.78 26.08
C SER A 802 -2.55 3.93 27.53
N LYS A 803 -3.86 4.04 27.78
CA LYS A 803 -4.45 4.11 29.12
C LYS A 803 -5.38 2.93 29.33
N ASN A 804 -5.09 2.12 30.36
CA ASN A 804 -5.93 0.99 30.75
C ASN A 804 -6.73 1.33 32.00
N SER A 805 -8.04 1.07 31.98
CA SER A 805 -8.94 1.40 33.10
C SER A 805 -8.86 0.40 34.25
N LEU A 806 -8.65 -0.88 33.95
CA LEU A 806 -8.67 -1.95 34.99
C LEU A 806 -7.41 -1.89 35.85
N GLN A 807 -6.26 -1.68 35.18
CA GLN A 807 -4.96 -1.68 35.87
C GLN A 807 -4.46 -0.28 36.20
N ASN A 808 -5.26 0.76 35.89
CA ASN A 808 -4.91 2.18 36.09
C ASN A 808 -3.52 2.53 35.57
N ARG A 809 -3.11 1.89 34.45
CA ARG A 809 -1.82 2.10 33.80
C ARG A 809 -1.94 3.12 32.68
N ASN A 810 -0.95 3.98 32.63
CA ASN A 810 -0.79 4.97 31.57
C ASN A 810 0.65 4.90 31.04
N THR A 811 0.78 4.41 29.81
CA THR A 811 2.07 4.33 29.13
C THR A 811 2.10 5.32 27.96
N TYR A 812 3.24 5.92 27.71
CA TYR A 812 3.43 6.81 26.57
C TYR A 812 4.81 6.65 25.97
N THR A 813 4.91 6.94 24.68
CA THR A 813 6.17 7.00 23.93
C THR A 813 6.15 8.22 23.02
N ARG A 814 7.23 8.97 23.00
CA ARG A 814 7.51 10.08 22.07
C ARG A 814 8.74 9.76 21.27
N ILE A 815 8.67 9.92 19.97
CA ILE A 815 9.78 9.70 19.06
C ILE A 815 9.94 10.97 18.21
N TYR A 816 11.12 11.51 18.21
CA TYR A 816 11.53 12.63 17.37
C TYR A 816 12.57 12.11 16.39
N THR A 817 12.39 12.39 15.12
CA THR A 817 13.40 12.07 14.10
C THR A 817 13.70 13.32 13.32
N LEU A 818 14.98 13.68 13.23
CA LEU A 818 15.48 14.72 12.34
C LEU A 818 16.35 14.03 11.28
N GLY A 819 16.08 14.32 10.02
CA GLY A 819 16.77 13.68 8.92
C GLY A 819 17.24 14.64 7.86
N LEU A 820 18.33 14.28 7.21
CA LEU A 820 18.86 14.88 5.99
C LEU A 820 18.95 13.79 4.92
N ASP A 821 18.33 14.02 3.77
CA ASP A 821 18.50 13.21 2.56
C ASP A 821 19.03 14.11 1.46
N SER A 822 20.14 13.77 0.86
CA SER A 822 20.76 14.59 -0.18
C SER A 822 21.33 13.75 -1.31
N SER A 823 21.15 14.24 -2.54
CA SER A 823 21.75 13.71 -3.76
C SER A 823 22.25 14.89 -4.60
N ILE A 824 23.56 15.02 -4.77
CA ILE A 824 24.22 16.17 -5.39
C ILE A 824 25.05 15.68 -6.56
N ASN A 825 24.81 16.24 -7.74
CA ASN A 825 25.69 16.08 -8.89
C ASN A 825 26.90 17.04 -8.74
N LEU A 826 28.06 16.47 -8.64
CA LEU A 826 29.33 17.18 -8.53
C LEU A 826 29.98 17.32 -9.92
N PRO A 827 30.98 18.22 -10.10
CA PRO A 827 31.79 18.25 -11.30
C PRO A 827 32.42 16.89 -11.65
N TRP A 828 32.81 16.70 -12.92
CA TRP A 828 33.42 15.48 -13.46
C TRP A 828 32.56 14.22 -13.35
N ASP A 829 31.22 14.38 -13.39
CA ASP A 829 30.25 13.29 -13.35
C ASP A 829 30.23 12.47 -12.06
N PHE A 830 30.68 13.07 -10.96
CA PHE A 830 30.49 12.49 -9.63
C PHE A 830 29.08 12.78 -9.12
N ILE A 831 28.53 11.82 -8.39
CA ILE A 831 27.25 11.94 -7.68
C ILE A 831 27.50 11.58 -6.22
N PHE A 832 27.27 12.53 -5.32
CA PHE A 832 27.31 12.30 -3.88
C PHE A 832 25.90 12.14 -3.35
N LYS A 833 25.64 11.03 -2.63
CA LYS A 833 24.39 10.80 -1.91
C LYS A 833 24.68 10.55 -0.45
N THR A 834 23.87 11.14 0.41
CA THR A 834 23.96 10.91 1.85
C THR A 834 22.56 10.96 2.45
N ASP A 835 22.32 10.07 3.42
CA ASP A 835 21.17 10.11 4.31
C ASP A 835 21.64 9.97 5.75
N ALA A 836 21.22 10.90 6.58
CA ALA A 836 21.52 10.93 8.00
C ALA A 836 20.22 11.13 8.78
N ASN A 837 19.98 10.30 9.80
CA ASN A 837 18.80 10.38 10.63
C ASN A 837 19.20 10.32 12.10
N TYR A 838 18.89 11.37 12.85
CA TYR A 838 18.94 11.38 14.30
C TYR A 838 17.57 11.06 14.85
N ARG A 839 17.48 10.03 15.68
CA ARG A 839 16.25 9.61 16.34
C ARG A 839 16.43 9.69 17.86
N PHE A 840 15.54 10.41 18.50
CA PHE A 840 15.44 10.51 19.94
C PHE A 840 14.12 9.92 20.41
N ARG A 841 14.17 9.08 21.46
CA ARG A 841 13.01 8.43 22.06
C ARG A 841 12.91 8.81 23.53
N ASN A 842 11.69 9.02 24.00
CA ASN A 842 11.36 9.27 25.40
C ASN A 842 10.02 8.62 25.73
N GLY A 843 9.88 8.04 26.92
CA GLY A 843 8.60 7.44 27.33
C GLY A 843 8.74 6.40 28.43
N THR A 844 7.65 5.71 28.70
CA THR A 844 7.58 4.64 29.69
C THR A 844 8.54 3.51 29.32
N GLY A 845 9.38 3.09 30.25
CA GLY A 845 10.35 2.00 30.07
C GLY A 845 11.54 2.33 29.18
N ILE A 846 11.73 3.60 28.78
CA ILE A 846 12.88 4.04 27.99
C ILE A 846 13.88 4.75 28.91
N SER A 847 15.10 4.23 28.98
CA SER A 847 16.20 4.84 29.75
C SER A 847 17.56 4.52 29.14
N GLY A 848 18.54 5.39 29.41
CA GLY A 848 19.94 5.18 29.06
C GLY A 848 20.23 5.23 27.55
N ASP A 849 21.12 4.35 27.07
CA ASP A 849 21.62 4.34 25.70
C ASP A 849 20.57 4.10 24.61
N ASP A 850 19.36 3.69 24.99
CA ASP A 850 18.27 3.43 24.05
C ASP A 850 17.50 4.66 23.61
N GLU A 851 17.76 5.82 24.26
CA GLU A 851 17.05 7.07 24.00
C GLU A 851 17.35 7.66 22.61
N ASN A 852 18.54 7.47 22.10
CA ASN A 852 18.97 8.08 20.84
C ASN A 852 19.72 7.13 19.91
N GLU A 853 19.70 7.49 18.61
CA GLU A 853 20.33 6.74 17.55
C GLU A 853 20.63 7.68 16.38
N ILE A 854 21.87 7.63 15.85
CA ILE A 854 22.26 8.33 14.63
C ILE A 854 22.57 7.27 13.56
N LEU A 855 21.78 7.26 12.48
CA LEU A 855 22.04 6.44 11.31
C LEU A 855 22.53 7.33 10.18
N TRP A 856 23.75 7.07 9.71
CA TRP A 856 24.35 7.84 8.64
C TRP A 856 24.93 6.95 7.57
N ASN A 857 24.44 7.13 6.33
CA ASN A 857 24.89 6.41 5.14
C ASN A 857 25.42 7.39 4.09
N MET A 858 26.41 6.95 3.31
CA MET A 858 26.95 7.73 2.19
C MET A 858 27.17 6.85 0.97
N LYS A 859 27.01 7.44 -0.20
CA LYS A 859 27.36 6.84 -1.50
C LYS A 859 28.04 7.89 -2.36
N LEU A 860 29.22 7.57 -2.87
CA LEU A 860 29.89 8.33 -3.92
C LEU A 860 29.89 7.48 -5.20
N SER A 861 29.38 8.06 -6.28
CA SER A 861 29.34 7.40 -7.59
C SER A 861 30.08 8.25 -8.60
N TRP A 862 30.80 7.62 -9.51
CA TRP A 862 31.45 8.25 -10.65
C TRP A 862 30.93 7.61 -11.94
N LYS A 863 30.35 8.46 -12.82
CA LYS A 863 29.86 8.02 -14.13
C LYS A 863 30.91 8.29 -15.20
N PHE A 864 31.21 7.29 -16.02
CA PHE A 864 32.23 7.36 -17.04
C PHE A 864 31.80 6.57 -18.31
N LEU A 865 32.66 6.53 -19.32
CA LEU A 865 32.41 6.10 -20.69
C LEU A 865 31.50 7.08 -21.49
N LYS A 866 31.42 6.83 -22.81
CA LYS A 866 30.54 7.59 -23.71
C LYS A 866 29.09 7.46 -23.21
N GLU A 867 28.37 8.60 -23.20
CA GLU A 867 26.99 8.66 -22.69
C GLU A 867 26.82 8.23 -21.22
N LYS A 868 27.90 8.23 -20.42
CA LYS A 868 27.86 7.91 -18.98
C LYS A 868 27.30 6.51 -18.68
N GLN A 869 27.62 5.55 -19.54
CA GLN A 869 27.10 4.18 -19.50
C GLN A 869 27.61 3.35 -18.33
N ALA A 870 28.77 3.70 -17.78
CA ALA A 870 29.33 3.00 -16.63
C ALA A 870 29.29 3.86 -15.37
N GLU A 871 28.98 3.26 -14.23
CA GLU A 871 29.00 3.90 -12.90
C GLU A 871 29.80 3.04 -11.94
N LEU A 872 30.89 3.59 -11.41
CA LEU A 872 31.60 3.03 -10.27
C LEU A 872 31.08 3.70 -9.01
N SER A 873 30.69 2.95 -8.00
CA SER A 873 30.18 3.51 -6.77
C SER A 873 30.76 2.86 -5.52
N VAL A 874 30.90 3.70 -4.50
CA VAL A 874 31.33 3.33 -3.17
C VAL A 874 30.19 3.68 -2.21
N TYR A 875 29.72 2.69 -1.47
CA TYR A 875 28.64 2.85 -0.49
C TYR A 875 29.13 2.49 0.91
N TRP A 876 28.88 3.37 1.87
CA TRP A 876 29.16 3.15 3.26
C TRP A 876 27.84 3.25 4.06
N ALA A 877 27.42 2.14 4.65
CA ALA A 877 26.23 2.03 5.47
C ALA A 877 26.57 2.18 6.94
N ASP A 878 25.73 2.90 7.69
CA ASP A 878 25.80 3.06 9.14
C ASP A 878 27.25 3.40 9.60
N ILE A 879 27.77 4.54 9.11
CA ILE A 879 29.17 4.99 9.30
C ILE A 879 29.53 5.03 10.78
N LEU A 880 28.59 5.41 11.64
CA LEU A 880 28.78 5.53 13.08
C LEU A 880 28.56 4.21 13.83
N SER A 881 28.14 3.16 13.14
CA SER A 881 27.85 1.83 13.73
C SER A 881 26.87 1.87 14.89
N GLN A 882 25.87 2.76 14.82
CA GLN A 882 24.91 3.00 15.91
C GLN A 882 23.53 2.39 15.66
N ARG A 883 23.36 1.57 14.62
CA ARG A 883 22.08 0.97 14.31
C ARG A 883 21.59 0.11 15.47
N LYS A 884 20.39 0.43 15.97
CA LYS A 884 19.66 -0.32 16.99
C LYS A 884 18.31 -0.70 16.41
N ASN A 885 18.03 -1.99 16.28
CA ASN A 885 16.70 -2.45 15.84
C ASN A 885 15.88 -2.85 17.07
N LEU A 886 15.55 -1.85 17.85
CA LEU A 886 14.76 -1.98 19.08
C LEU A 886 13.38 -1.39 18.80
N SER A 887 12.34 -2.22 18.91
CA SER A 887 10.95 -1.80 18.83
C SER A 887 10.27 -1.97 20.18
N ARG A 888 9.38 -1.05 20.50
CA ARG A 888 8.61 -1.03 21.75
C ARG A 888 7.15 -0.83 21.42
N SER A 889 6.30 -1.58 22.09
CA SER A 889 4.85 -1.44 22.01
C SER A 889 4.24 -1.59 23.39
N ALA A 890 3.27 -0.73 23.69
CA ALA A 890 2.44 -0.84 24.88
C ALA A 890 1.01 -1.13 24.44
N THR A 891 0.42 -2.17 25.01
CA THR A 891 -0.97 -2.57 24.78
C THR A 891 -1.80 -2.33 26.04
N SER A 892 -3.06 -2.68 26.00
CA SER A 892 -3.93 -2.68 27.17
C SER A 892 -3.46 -3.62 28.27
N THR A 893 -2.77 -4.68 27.87
CA THR A 893 -2.47 -5.80 28.76
C THR A 893 -1.00 -5.91 29.09
N GLY A 894 -0.13 -5.09 28.46
CA GLY A 894 1.28 -5.19 28.75
C GLY A 894 2.17 -4.26 27.94
N PHE A 895 3.42 -4.27 28.29
CA PHE A 895 4.53 -3.64 27.56
C PHE A 895 5.37 -4.73 26.92
N TYR A 896 5.79 -4.49 25.70
CA TYR A 896 6.61 -5.43 24.94
C TYR A 896 7.77 -4.68 24.30
N GLU A 897 8.98 -5.19 24.47
CA GLU A 897 10.20 -4.71 23.85
C GLU A 897 10.81 -5.85 23.03
N TYR A 898 11.15 -5.55 21.80
CA TYR A 898 11.74 -6.50 20.85
C TYR A 898 13.02 -5.91 20.27
N TYR A 899 14.07 -6.67 20.35
CA TYR A 899 15.38 -6.37 19.75
C TYR A 899 15.72 -7.41 18.69
N GLU A 900 16.21 -6.95 17.56
CA GLU A 900 16.75 -7.81 16.51
C GLU A 900 18.23 -7.45 16.29
N ARG A 901 19.10 -8.45 16.39
CA ARG A 901 20.53 -8.26 16.21
C ARG A 901 20.86 -7.78 14.80
N GLN A 902 21.53 -6.63 14.70
CA GLN A 902 21.83 -5.96 13.44
C GLN A 902 23.31 -6.00 13.10
N LEU A 903 23.59 -6.03 11.80
CA LEU A 903 24.93 -5.76 11.30
C LEU A 903 25.23 -4.26 11.46
N LYS A 904 26.26 -3.93 12.20
CA LYS A 904 26.78 -2.57 12.33
C LYS A 904 27.67 -2.28 11.13
N GLY A 905 27.57 -1.13 10.55
CA GLY A 905 28.36 -0.53 9.48
C GLY A 905 29.04 -1.46 8.47
N TYR A 906 28.88 -1.24 7.20
CA TYR A 906 29.64 -1.95 6.16
C TYR A 906 29.93 -1.03 4.98
N PHE A 907 30.95 -1.41 4.22
CA PHE A 907 31.43 -0.74 3.03
C PHE A 907 31.24 -1.64 1.81
N MET A 908 30.86 -1.08 0.65
CA MET A 908 30.63 -1.82 -0.59
C MET A 908 31.09 -1.02 -1.80
N VAL A 909 31.76 -1.66 -2.73
CA VAL A 909 32.11 -1.14 -4.05
C VAL A 909 31.24 -1.85 -5.10
N SER A 910 30.66 -1.07 -6.00
CA SER A 910 29.82 -1.63 -7.08
C SER A 910 30.17 -1.00 -8.43
N LEU A 911 30.14 -1.80 -9.46
CA LEU A 911 30.27 -1.38 -10.86
C LEU A 911 28.95 -1.67 -11.56
N LYS A 912 28.39 -0.66 -12.20
CA LYS A 912 27.17 -0.74 -12.99
C LYS A 912 27.45 -0.36 -14.43
N TYR A 913 26.87 -1.08 -15.37
CA TYR A 913 26.90 -0.78 -16.79
C TYR A 913 25.48 -0.72 -17.37
N GLU A 914 25.19 0.29 -18.15
CA GLU A 914 23.89 0.52 -18.80
C GLU A 914 24.07 0.76 -20.30
N LEU A 915 23.39 -0.03 -21.08
CA LEU A 915 23.28 0.14 -22.53
C LEU A 915 21.85 0.55 -22.87
N ASN A 916 21.71 1.72 -23.47
CA ASN A 916 20.45 2.27 -23.94
C ASN A 916 20.54 2.43 -25.45
N ASN A 917 20.06 1.44 -26.21
CA ASN A 917 20.00 1.54 -27.65
C ASN A 917 18.67 2.19 -28.05
N MET A 918 18.72 3.48 -28.39
CA MET A 918 17.62 4.21 -28.99
C MET A 918 17.85 4.22 -30.51
N ASN A 919 17.03 3.50 -31.25
CA ASN A 919 17.05 3.51 -32.73
C ASN A 919 16.34 4.75 -33.25
#